data_6cca75e78bf7e348200bca2d2ba0b346
#
_entry.id   6cca75e78bf7e348200bca2d2ba0b346
#
_cell.length_a   1.000
_cell.length_b   1.000
_cell.length_c   1.000
_cell.angle_alpha   90.00
_cell.angle_beta   90.00
_cell.angle_gamma   90.00
#
_symmetry.space_group_name_H-M   'P 1'
#
loop_
_entity.id
_entity.type
_entity.pdbx_description
1 polymer ?
#
loop_
_entity_poly.entity_id
_entity_poly.type
_entity_poly.pdbx_seq_one_letter_code
_entity_poly.pdbx_strand_id
1 'polypeptide(L)'
;MDPIRNESSKPSLTQGPGLSNGAGEKFLKPYNSQETEARVYAEWEKSGLFNPDECIAQGVTSPDAPPYSIVLPPPNVTGRLHMGHALMLAIEDSLVRYKRMRGFRTLWVPGTDHAAIATQSVVEKQIKKDEGKGRHDLGREELLARVEAFAALSHDTIVNQLKTMGASLDWSREAFTLDETRSCAVRTVFKMMYDAGLIYRGNRIVNWDPKGQTTISDDEIVYEERPAKLYTFRYSKDFPIPIATTRPETKVGDVGVAVHPDDVRYKDFVGREYDAVFCDVPIHIKVVADKEVDPAFGTGAVGLTPAHSQIDWEIADHHELSHEVIVINEYAKMTVPGRLEGKKTTEAREMVVAWLVSEGLLEKEEDIKQNVSTAERTGGIIEPLPKLQWWIEVNKEVPGRGKTLKELMLETVRSKQITIIPDYFEKAYFHWIENLHDWCISRQIWYGHRVPVWYRGEEIAVGEAPTGEGWTQDEDTLDTWFSSGLWTFSTLGWPEETADFKTYHPTNLIETGYDILFFWIARMILMTEFTLGTIPFKTIYLHGLVRDAQGRKMSKSLGNNMDPLDVAAKFGADAARMALIVGNTPGTDTRISEDKVKGYKHFANKLWNITRFALENTQGADLGAPLVASDAEILAAFETFAQEVTSDIEEYRIYLAAEKLYHYAWHELADRILEESKPIFAGSDAAARASRQALLMTLLDRVIRLLHPFIPFVTEEIYQSLPTKDAKFLMIAKWPGA
;
A
#
# COMPACT_ATOMS: atom_id res chain seq x y z
N MET A 1 -29.27 -49.57 21.18
CA MET A 1 -28.04 -50.35 21.24
C MET A 1 -26.92 -49.31 21.32
N ASP A 2 -26.47 -49.09 22.55
CA ASP A 2 -25.33 -48.19 22.83
C ASP A 2 -23.99 -48.83 22.44
N PRO A 3 -23.01 -48.07 22.02
CA PRO A 3 -21.61 -48.49 22.09
C PRO A 3 -20.84 -47.70 23.16
N ILE A 4 -20.42 -48.43 24.10
CA ILE A 4 -19.22 -48.49 24.94
C ILE A 4 -18.32 -47.22 24.91
N ARG A 5 -18.34 -46.54 26.06
CA ARG A 5 -17.29 -45.62 26.54
C ARG A 5 -15.98 -46.38 26.75
N ASN A 6 -14.88 -45.82 26.21
CA ASN A 6 -13.55 -46.15 26.64
C ASN A 6 -12.88 -44.88 27.18
N GLU A 7 -12.94 -44.69 28.48
CA GLU A 7 -12.16 -43.70 29.21
C GLU A 7 -10.73 -44.26 29.39
N SER A 8 -9.79 -43.77 28.56
CA SER A 8 -8.37 -43.97 28.85
C SER A 8 -7.92 -42.90 29.84
N SER A 9 -7.63 -43.35 31.05
CA SER A 9 -7.06 -42.60 32.16
C SER A 9 -5.78 -41.84 31.72
N LYS A 10 -5.80 -40.53 31.81
CA LYS A 10 -4.61 -39.68 31.76
C LYS A 10 -3.73 -39.98 32.97
N PRO A 11 -2.42 -40.18 32.82
CA PRO A 11 -1.51 -40.28 33.97
C PRO A 11 -1.46 -38.95 34.70
N SER A 12 -1.70 -38.92 36.00
CA SER A 12 -1.53 -37.78 36.88
C SER A 12 -0.05 -37.39 36.91
N LEU A 13 0.27 -36.19 36.49
CA LEU A 13 1.58 -35.58 36.67
C LEU A 13 1.85 -35.46 38.17
N THR A 14 2.79 -36.22 38.69
CA THR A 14 3.35 -36.05 40.04
C THR A 14 3.96 -34.64 40.11
N GLN A 15 3.51 -33.85 41.10
CA GLN A 15 4.12 -32.59 41.47
C GLN A 15 5.56 -32.81 41.90
N GLY A 16 6.51 -32.30 41.11
CA GLY A 16 7.91 -32.19 41.53
C GLY A 16 8.09 -31.08 42.58
N PRO A 17 9.23 -31.03 43.29
CA PRO A 17 9.48 -30.10 44.40
C PRO A 17 9.31 -28.64 43.95
N GLY A 18 8.52 -27.90 44.73
CA GLY A 18 7.99 -26.57 44.37
C GLY A 18 9.04 -25.53 44.07
N LEU A 19 8.73 -24.70 43.10
CA LEU A 19 9.41 -23.45 42.72
C LEU A 19 9.30 -22.45 43.88
N SER A 20 10.39 -22.15 44.55
CA SER A 20 10.44 -21.26 45.72
C SER A 20 11.00 -19.87 45.41
N ASN A 21 10.74 -19.29 44.22
CA ASN A 21 10.97 -17.88 43.94
C ASN A 21 10.03 -17.42 42.80
N GLY A 22 9.38 -16.27 42.95
CA GLY A 22 8.27 -15.77 42.15
C GLY A 22 8.42 -15.77 40.62
N ALA A 23 9.63 -15.99 40.07
CA ALA A 23 9.87 -16.10 38.63
C ALA A 23 9.30 -17.41 38.02
N GLY A 24 9.18 -18.48 38.79
CA GLY A 24 8.66 -19.78 38.32
C GLY A 24 7.14 -19.91 38.39
N GLU A 25 6.49 -19.20 39.31
CA GLU A 25 5.04 -19.33 39.56
C GLU A 25 4.22 -18.84 38.36
N LYS A 26 4.69 -17.85 37.58
CA LYS A 26 3.99 -17.36 36.41
C LYS A 26 3.84 -18.39 35.29
N PHE A 27 4.81 -19.31 35.14
CA PHE A 27 4.78 -20.38 34.13
C PHE A 27 3.83 -21.54 34.47
N LEU A 28 3.27 -21.60 35.68
CA LEU A 28 2.24 -22.55 36.05
C LEU A 28 0.88 -22.26 35.40
N LYS A 29 0.66 -21.02 34.99
CA LYS A 29 -0.53 -20.60 34.24
C LYS A 29 -0.21 -20.53 32.74
N PRO A 30 -1.21 -20.67 31.85
CA PRO A 30 -1.02 -20.39 30.43
C PRO A 30 -0.53 -18.97 30.20
N TYR A 31 0.19 -18.76 29.10
CA TYR A 31 0.60 -17.42 28.67
C TYR A 31 -0.63 -16.50 28.48
N ASN A 32 -0.60 -15.34 29.11
CA ASN A 32 -1.65 -14.33 29.01
C ASN A 32 -1.15 -13.13 28.19
N SER A 33 -1.48 -13.11 26.89
CA SER A 33 -1.08 -12.04 25.97
C SER A 33 -1.65 -10.68 26.38
N GLN A 34 -2.89 -10.61 26.85
CA GLN A 34 -3.56 -9.34 27.20
C GLN A 34 -2.87 -8.60 28.34
N GLU A 35 -2.39 -9.31 29.34
CA GLU A 35 -1.65 -8.71 30.47
C GLU A 35 -0.20 -8.37 30.09
N THR A 36 0.40 -9.19 29.23
CA THR A 36 1.84 -9.11 28.91
C THR A 36 2.12 -8.06 27.85
N GLU A 37 1.38 -8.08 26.74
CA GLU A 37 1.71 -7.31 25.53
C GLU A 37 1.71 -5.80 25.80
N ALA A 38 0.65 -5.27 26.41
CA ALA A 38 0.55 -3.84 26.72
C ALA A 38 1.67 -3.38 27.67
N ARG A 39 1.99 -4.17 28.70
CA ARG A 39 3.06 -3.85 29.66
C ARG A 39 4.43 -3.87 28.99
N VAL A 40 4.73 -4.91 28.24
CA VAL A 40 6.03 -5.05 27.55
C VAL A 40 6.22 -3.93 26.55
N TYR A 41 5.19 -3.58 25.77
CA TYR A 41 5.28 -2.47 24.83
C TYR A 41 5.58 -1.12 25.52
N ALA A 42 4.87 -0.85 26.62
CA ALA A 42 5.10 0.38 27.39
C ALA A 42 6.53 0.45 27.98
N GLU A 43 7.11 -0.69 28.39
CA GLU A 43 8.50 -0.76 28.86
C GLU A 43 9.51 -0.51 27.73
N TRP A 44 9.27 -1.05 26.52
CA TRP A 44 10.10 -0.78 25.35
C TRP A 44 10.03 0.70 24.94
N GLU A 45 8.84 1.25 24.80
CA GLU A 45 8.65 2.67 24.44
C GLU A 45 9.34 3.60 25.43
N LYS A 46 9.14 3.37 26.73
CA LYS A 46 9.80 4.13 27.81
C LYS A 46 11.32 4.03 27.77
N SER A 47 11.87 2.96 27.25
CA SER A 47 13.33 2.79 27.17
C SER A 47 14.00 3.68 26.15
N GLY A 48 13.24 4.20 25.16
CA GLY A 48 13.76 4.95 24.01
C GLY A 48 14.50 4.12 22.96
N LEU A 49 14.65 2.80 23.16
CA LEU A 49 15.52 1.93 22.32
C LEU A 49 14.95 1.59 20.94
N PHE A 50 13.82 2.17 20.55
CA PHE A 50 13.40 2.18 19.14
C PHE A 50 14.16 3.23 18.33
N ASN A 51 14.68 4.27 19.02
CA ASN A 51 15.45 5.35 18.42
C ASN A 51 16.95 4.94 18.32
N PRO A 52 17.56 4.99 17.11
CA PRO A 52 18.95 4.63 16.92
C PRO A 52 19.95 5.53 17.69
N ASP A 53 19.62 6.80 17.91
CA ASP A 53 20.50 7.73 18.65
C ASP A 53 20.50 7.38 20.14
N GLU A 54 19.37 6.99 20.69
CA GLU A 54 19.29 6.48 22.05
C GLU A 54 20.03 5.15 22.23
N CYS A 55 19.99 4.28 21.21
CA CYS A 55 20.80 3.06 21.18
C CYS A 55 22.31 3.37 21.23
N ILE A 56 22.75 4.42 20.53
CA ILE A 56 24.14 4.89 20.58
C ILE A 56 24.45 5.50 21.95
N ALA A 57 23.60 6.39 22.44
CA ALA A 57 23.80 7.09 23.72
C ALA A 57 23.87 6.12 24.91
N GLN A 58 23.11 5.03 24.87
CA GLN A 58 23.11 3.99 25.90
C GLN A 58 24.19 2.89 25.66
N GLY A 59 25.05 3.03 24.64
CA GLY A 59 26.14 2.08 24.35
C GLY A 59 25.69 0.73 23.79
N VAL A 60 24.45 0.64 23.29
CA VAL A 60 23.87 -0.56 22.67
C VAL A 60 24.43 -0.77 21.26
N THR A 61 24.55 0.33 20.50
CA THR A 61 25.02 0.32 19.11
C THR A 61 26.24 1.27 18.98
N SER A 62 27.25 0.86 18.19
CA SER A 62 28.38 1.74 17.89
C SER A 62 27.95 2.92 17.00
N PRO A 63 28.49 4.14 17.22
CA PRO A 63 28.31 5.26 16.30
C PRO A 63 28.74 4.96 14.86
N ASP A 64 29.73 4.06 14.69
CA ASP A 64 30.27 3.66 13.40
C ASP A 64 29.56 2.43 12.81
N ALA A 65 28.54 1.91 13.47
CA ALA A 65 27.79 0.78 12.97
C ALA A 65 27.06 1.13 11.65
N PRO A 66 26.94 0.17 10.71
CA PRO A 66 26.28 0.43 9.44
C PRO A 66 24.81 0.83 9.64
N PRO A 67 24.33 1.85 8.89
CA PRO A 67 22.93 2.24 8.97
C PRO A 67 22.03 1.22 8.28
N TYR A 68 20.82 1.05 8.82
CA TYR A 68 19.73 0.32 8.19
C TYR A 68 18.42 1.08 8.42
N SER A 69 17.73 1.40 7.35
CA SER A 69 16.47 2.15 7.44
C SER A 69 15.37 1.55 6.61
N ILE A 70 14.17 1.62 7.17
CA ILE A 70 12.88 1.42 6.48
C ILE A 70 12.03 2.64 6.82
N VAL A 71 11.24 3.07 5.86
CA VAL A 71 10.17 4.04 6.10
C VAL A 71 8.83 3.33 5.99
N LEU A 72 7.99 3.43 7.02
CA LEU A 72 6.68 2.80 7.02
C LEU A 72 5.84 3.35 5.88
N PRO A 73 5.23 2.51 5.01
CA PRO A 73 4.18 2.97 4.10
C PRO A 73 3.10 3.68 4.90
N PRO A 74 2.89 5.00 4.70
CA PRO A 74 2.06 5.77 5.61
C PRO A 74 0.60 5.40 5.45
N PRO A 75 -0.07 4.80 6.46
CA PRO A 75 -1.49 4.49 6.34
C PRO A 75 -2.33 5.74 6.18
N ASN A 76 -3.34 5.65 5.31
CA ASN A 76 -4.31 6.72 5.08
C ASN A 76 -5.15 6.99 6.33
N VAL A 77 -5.31 8.26 6.73
CA VAL A 77 -6.15 8.65 7.89
C VAL A 77 -7.66 8.57 7.57
N THR A 78 -8.06 7.45 6.97
CA THR A 78 -9.45 7.17 6.57
C THR A 78 -10.19 6.23 7.52
N GLY A 79 -9.57 5.88 8.65
CA GLY A 79 -10.11 5.02 9.69
C GLY A 79 -9.15 3.92 10.14
N ARG A 80 -9.71 2.80 10.59
CA ARG A 80 -8.94 1.68 11.14
C ARG A 80 -8.13 0.93 10.08
N LEU A 81 -6.95 0.44 10.48
CA LEU A 81 -6.12 -0.48 9.71
C LEU A 81 -6.85 -1.82 9.48
N HIS A 82 -6.44 -2.52 8.45
CA HIS A 82 -6.89 -3.88 8.12
C HIS A 82 -5.72 -4.88 8.15
N MET A 83 -6.01 -6.17 7.99
CA MET A 83 -4.98 -7.23 8.08
C MET A 83 -3.85 -7.11 7.05
N GLY A 84 -4.05 -6.43 5.92
CA GLY A 84 -2.96 -6.10 4.99
C GLY A 84 -1.90 -5.20 5.62
N HIS A 85 -2.31 -4.15 6.35
CA HIS A 85 -1.38 -3.31 7.11
C HIS A 85 -0.68 -4.08 8.24
N ALA A 86 -1.40 -5.01 8.90
CA ALA A 86 -0.79 -5.86 9.92
C ALA A 86 0.27 -6.82 9.34
N LEU A 87 0.08 -7.28 8.09
CA LEU A 87 1.07 -8.08 7.36
C LEU A 87 2.33 -7.26 7.06
N MET A 88 2.17 -6.09 6.44
CA MET A 88 3.25 -5.14 6.17
C MET A 88 4.06 -4.87 7.44
N LEU A 89 3.37 -4.49 8.52
CA LEU A 89 3.99 -4.24 9.81
C LEU A 89 4.77 -5.45 10.34
N ALA A 90 4.22 -6.65 10.25
CA ALA A 90 4.88 -7.86 10.75
C ALA A 90 6.16 -8.18 9.96
N ILE A 91 6.17 -7.96 8.65
CA ILE A 91 7.33 -8.14 7.79
C ILE A 91 8.42 -7.12 8.12
N GLU A 92 8.07 -5.82 8.12
CA GLU A 92 9.02 -4.73 8.36
C GLU A 92 9.62 -4.81 9.77
N ASP A 93 8.79 -5.01 10.80
CA ASP A 93 9.25 -5.11 12.19
C ASP A 93 10.18 -6.32 12.41
N SER A 94 9.91 -7.43 11.70
CA SER A 94 10.80 -8.60 11.76
C SER A 94 12.21 -8.27 11.24
N LEU A 95 12.31 -7.54 10.14
CA LEU A 95 13.60 -7.10 9.59
C LEU A 95 14.27 -6.05 10.49
N VAL A 96 13.51 -5.10 10.99
CA VAL A 96 14.00 -4.04 11.88
C VAL A 96 14.56 -4.62 13.17
N ARG A 97 13.84 -5.54 13.84
CA ARG A 97 14.31 -6.22 15.05
C ARG A 97 15.54 -7.08 14.77
N TYR A 98 15.53 -7.84 13.68
CA TYR A 98 16.68 -8.62 13.26
C TYR A 98 17.94 -7.75 13.08
N LYS A 99 17.85 -6.65 12.30
CA LYS A 99 18.98 -5.75 12.05
C LYS A 99 19.45 -5.04 13.33
N ARG A 100 18.53 -4.67 14.23
CA ARG A 100 18.88 -4.12 15.55
C ARG A 100 19.67 -5.13 16.39
N MET A 101 19.23 -6.37 16.45
CA MET A 101 19.95 -7.46 17.15
C MET A 101 21.31 -7.81 16.50
N ARG A 102 21.48 -7.50 15.20
CA ARG A 102 22.77 -7.57 14.47
C ARG A 102 23.68 -6.38 14.72
N GLY A 103 23.24 -5.41 15.51
CA GLY A 103 24.03 -4.23 15.89
C GLY A 103 24.06 -3.10 14.86
N PHE A 104 23.16 -3.07 13.88
CA PHE A 104 23.01 -1.95 12.94
C PHE A 104 22.43 -0.70 13.64
N ARG A 105 22.75 0.48 13.11
CA ARG A 105 22.03 1.71 13.42
C ARG A 105 20.68 1.67 12.70
N THR A 106 19.67 1.13 13.37
CA THR A 106 18.40 0.77 12.73
C THR A 106 17.36 1.85 12.97
N LEU A 107 16.90 2.48 11.88
CA LEU A 107 15.81 3.48 11.89
C LEU A 107 14.59 2.93 11.16
N TRP A 108 13.44 2.93 11.84
CA TRP A 108 12.14 2.66 11.24
C TRP A 108 11.21 3.86 11.49
N VAL A 109 10.97 4.64 10.42
CA VAL A 109 10.25 5.92 10.52
C VAL A 109 8.74 5.67 10.48
N PRO A 110 7.98 6.06 11.52
CA PRO A 110 6.53 6.03 11.51
C PRO A 110 5.93 7.21 10.74
N GLY A 111 4.68 7.03 10.30
CA GLY A 111 3.91 8.15 9.79
C GLY A 111 2.56 7.75 9.23
N THR A 112 1.78 8.76 8.83
CA THR A 112 0.45 8.61 8.25
C THR A 112 0.27 9.53 7.03
N ASP A 113 -0.63 9.13 6.12
CA ASP A 113 -0.96 9.92 4.93
C ASP A 113 -2.31 10.62 5.12
N HIS A 114 -2.37 11.90 4.78
CA HIS A 114 -3.59 12.69 4.78
C HIS A 114 -4.61 12.17 3.75
N ALA A 115 -4.15 11.48 2.71
CA ALA A 115 -4.94 10.78 1.69
C ALA A 115 -6.02 11.63 1.01
N ALA A 116 -5.81 12.92 0.97
CA ALA A 116 -6.56 13.93 0.22
C ALA A 116 -8.03 13.56 -0.10
N ILE A 117 -8.28 13.11 -1.34
CA ILE A 117 -9.62 12.75 -1.83
C ILE A 117 -10.29 11.64 -1.00
N ALA A 118 -9.52 10.66 -0.53
CA ALA A 118 -10.08 9.52 0.20
C ALA A 118 -10.63 9.96 1.57
N THR A 119 -9.87 10.77 2.32
CA THR A 119 -10.27 11.27 3.64
C THR A 119 -11.44 12.24 3.51
N GLN A 120 -11.37 13.22 2.60
CA GLN A 120 -12.48 14.14 2.36
C GLN A 120 -13.77 13.43 1.97
N SER A 121 -13.70 12.44 1.06
CA SER A 121 -14.88 11.68 0.61
C SER A 121 -15.57 10.90 1.73
N VAL A 122 -14.81 10.37 2.70
CA VAL A 122 -15.38 9.68 3.87
C VAL A 122 -16.19 10.66 4.71
N VAL A 123 -15.62 11.83 4.99
CA VAL A 123 -16.27 12.87 5.80
C VAL A 123 -17.49 13.45 5.08
N GLU A 124 -17.39 13.75 3.78
CA GLU A 124 -18.55 14.23 3.01
C GLU A 124 -19.70 13.23 2.96
N LYS A 125 -19.40 11.93 2.83
CA LYS A 125 -20.43 10.89 2.92
C LYS A 125 -21.11 10.87 4.28
N GLN A 126 -20.35 11.05 5.35
CA GLN A 126 -20.90 11.12 6.71
C GLN A 126 -21.81 12.35 6.88
N ILE A 127 -21.33 13.53 6.45
CA ILE A 127 -22.09 14.79 6.49
C ILE A 127 -23.40 14.65 5.67
N LYS A 128 -23.31 14.08 4.48
CA LYS A 128 -24.49 13.86 3.62
C LYS A 128 -25.50 12.94 4.26
N LYS A 129 -25.05 11.89 4.94
CA LYS A 129 -25.90 10.94 5.65
C LYS A 129 -26.58 11.57 6.86
N ASP A 130 -25.83 12.34 7.66
CA ASP A 130 -26.31 12.84 8.95
C ASP A 130 -27.08 14.16 8.85
N GLU A 131 -26.68 15.05 7.92
CA GLU A 131 -27.19 16.42 7.79
C GLU A 131 -27.87 16.68 6.42
N GLY A 132 -27.69 15.82 5.44
CA GLY A 132 -28.19 16.03 4.08
C GLY A 132 -27.43 17.07 3.27
N LYS A 133 -26.35 17.66 3.84
CA LYS A 133 -25.57 18.76 3.23
C LYS A 133 -24.44 18.23 2.36
N GLY A 134 -23.97 19.06 1.40
CA GLY A 134 -22.75 18.88 0.64
C GLY A 134 -21.70 19.92 1.02
N ARG A 135 -20.47 19.81 0.42
CA ARG A 135 -19.35 20.74 0.69
C ARG A 135 -19.72 22.20 0.44
N HIS A 136 -20.48 22.50 -0.61
CA HIS A 136 -20.85 23.86 -0.96
C HIS A 136 -21.89 24.46 -0.01
N ASP A 137 -22.66 23.63 0.71
CA ASP A 137 -23.60 24.10 1.74
C ASP A 137 -22.88 24.50 3.03
N LEU A 138 -21.72 23.92 3.30
CA LEU A 138 -20.89 24.17 4.49
C LEU A 138 -19.88 25.31 4.28
N GLY A 139 -19.29 25.36 3.08
CA GLY A 139 -18.12 26.20 2.80
C GLY A 139 -16.80 25.53 3.19
N ARG A 140 -15.70 26.09 2.67
CA ARG A 140 -14.36 25.50 2.76
C ARG A 140 -13.86 25.36 4.21
N GLU A 141 -13.97 26.38 5.02
CA GLU A 141 -13.46 26.41 6.39
C GLU A 141 -14.11 25.35 7.29
N GLU A 142 -15.44 25.27 7.26
CA GLU A 142 -16.20 24.32 8.07
C GLU A 142 -15.91 22.87 7.62
N LEU A 143 -15.83 22.60 6.32
CA LEU A 143 -15.50 21.27 5.81
C LEU A 143 -14.09 20.86 6.26
N LEU A 144 -13.10 21.74 6.08
CA LEU A 144 -11.71 21.45 6.47
C LEU A 144 -11.59 21.16 7.97
N ALA A 145 -12.22 21.96 8.84
CA ALA A 145 -12.22 21.71 10.26
C ALA A 145 -12.77 20.31 10.62
N ARG A 146 -13.82 19.86 9.93
CA ARG A 146 -14.38 18.51 10.15
C ARG A 146 -13.47 17.39 9.61
N VAL A 147 -12.83 17.60 8.47
CA VAL A 147 -11.89 16.63 7.90
C VAL A 147 -10.65 16.51 8.78
N GLU A 148 -10.10 17.61 9.28
CA GLU A 148 -8.96 17.61 10.20
C GLU A 148 -9.28 16.91 11.52
N ALA A 149 -10.46 17.17 12.10
CA ALA A 149 -10.91 16.46 13.31
C ALA A 149 -11.05 14.94 13.07
N PHE A 150 -11.60 14.52 11.93
CA PHE A 150 -11.70 13.12 11.56
C PHE A 150 -10.32 12.49 11.32
N ALA A 151 -9.41 13.21 10.65
CA ALA A 151 -8.05 12.75 10.40
C ALA A 151 -7.27 12.53 11.72
N ALA A 152 -7.39 13.45 12.68
CA ALA A 152 -6.78 13.31 14.00
C ALA A 152 -7.27 12.07 14.76
N LEU A 153 -8.58 11.81 14.79
CA LEU A 153 -9.15 10.61 15.41
C LEU A 153 -8.69 9.32 14.71
N SER A 154 -8.58 9.35 13.39
CA SER A 154 -8.11 8.21 12.61
C SER A 154 -6.63 7.95 12.88
N HIS A 155 -5.80 8.99 12.94
CA HIS A 155 -4.39 8.93 13.31
C HIS A 155 -4.20 8.25 14.67
N ASP A 156 -4.87 8.72 15.71
CA ASP A 156 -4.76 8.14 17.07
C ASP A 156 -5.14 6.66 17.09
N THR A 157 -6.16 6.29 16.32
CA THR A 157 -6.58 4.90 16.17
C THR A 157 -5.51 4.07 15.49
N ILE A 158 -4.91 4.57 14.40
CA ILE A 158 -3.82 3.92 13.65
C ILE A 158 -2.60 3.71 14.55
N VAL A 159 -2.16 4.75 15.26
CA VAL A 159 -1.02 4.67 16.18
C VAL A 159 -1.25 3.61 17.26
N ASN A 160 -2.46 3.57 17.84
CA ASN A 160 -2.79 2.53 18.82
C ASN A 160 -2.77 1.12 18.20
N GLN A 161 -3.25 0.94 16.95
CA GLN A 161 -3.19 -0.35 16.26
C GLN A 161 -1.75 -0.79 15.99
N LEU A 162 -0.87 0.12 15.55
CA LEU A 162 0.54 -0.14 15.31
C LEU A 162 1.25 -0.57 16.62
N LYS A 163 1.01 0.15 17.70
CA LYS A 163 1.56 -0.17 19.05
C LYS A 163 1.06 -1.52 19.57
N THR A 164 -0.23 -1.78 19.41
CA THR A 164 -0.85 -3.06 19.84
C THR A 164 -0.25 -4.25 19.08
N MET A 165 0.07 -4.08 17.79
CA MET A 165 0.73 -5.10 16.98
C MET A 165 2.24 -5.24 17.25
N GLY A 166 2.80 -4.42 18.13
CA GLY A 166 4.19 -4.52 18.59
C GLY A 166 5.22 -3.83 17.70
N ALA A 167 4.82 -2.84 16.91
CA ALA A 167 5.71 -2.12 16.01
C ALA A 167 6.83 -1.38 16.77
N SER A 168 8.09 -1.68 16.45
CA SER A 168 9.26 -1.03 17.06
C SER A 168 9.69 0.23 16.30
N LEU A 169 8.71 1.09 15.98
CA LEU A 169 8.85 2.36 15.28
C LEU A 169 9.48 3.45 16.17
N ASP A 170 10.30 4.29 15.59
CA ASP A 170 10.85 5.45 16.29
C ASP A 170 9.82 6.61 16.36
N TRP A 171 8.97 6.60 17.36
CA TRP A 171 7.90 7.59 17.54
C TRP A 171 8.39 9.03 17.70
N SER A 172 9.68 9.25 18.00
CA SER A 172 10.26 10.60 18.05
C SER A 172 10.42 11.24 16.66
N ARG A 173 10.35 10.43 15.61
CA ARG A 173 10.45 10.83 14.20
C ARG A 173 9.14 10.66 13.44
N GLU A 174 8.02 10.60 14.15
CA GLU A 174 6.72 10.47 13.51
C GLU A 174 6.46 11.62 12.52
N ALA A 175 5.95 11.25 11.34
CA ALA A 175 5.71 12.18 10.25
C ALA A 175 4.26 12.09 9.74
N PHE A 176 3.74 13.21 9.27
CA PHE A 176 2.44 13.28 8.60
C PHE A 176 2.60 13.96 7.24
N THR A 177 2.08 13.38 6.17
CA THR A 177 2.31 13.91 4.81
C THR A 177 1.86 15.36 4.62
N LEU A 178 0.98 15.88 5.49
CA LEU A 178 0.49 17.27 5.44
C LEU A 178 1.06 18.17 6.56
N ASP A 179 2.06 17.72 7.31
CA ASP A 179 2.72 18.58 8.29
C ASP A 179 3.63 19.64 7.61
N GLU A 180 4.11 20.61 8.38
CA GLU A 180 4.85 21.75 7.83
C GLU A 180 6.16 21.34 7.13
N THR A 181 6.92 20.40 7.68
CA THR A 181 8.18 19.94 7.07
C THR A 181 7.93 19.26 5.72
N ARG A 182 6.92 18.38 5.64
CA ARG A 182 6.54 17.71 4.40
C ARG A 182 5.88 18.68 3.42
N SER A 183 5.12 19.65 3.91
CA SER A 183 4.55 20.73 3.09
C SER A 183 5.65 21.63 2.49
N CYS A 184 6.71 21.94 3.23
CA CYS A 184 7.87 22.65 2.70
C CYS A 184 8.55 21.84 1.58
N ALA A 185 8.76 20.54 1.77
CA ALA A 185 9.33 19.66 0.74
C ALA A 185 8.45 19.65 -0.53
N VAL A 186 7.14 19.55 -0.39
CA VAL A 186 6.18 19.59 -1.51
C VAL A 186 6.29 20.89 -2.29
N ARG A 187 6.25 22.06 -1.63
CA ARG A 187 6.39 23.36 -2.29
C ARG A 187 7.73 23.51 -3.00
N THR A 188 8.80 23.01 -2.38
CA THR A 188 10.15 23.06 -2.94
C THR A 188 10.26 22.21 -4.21
N VAL A 189 9.82 20.94 -4.17
CA VAL A 189 9.89 20.07 -5.36
C VAL A 189 8.98 20.56 -6.47
N PHE A 190 7.77 21.04 -6.16
CA PHE A 190 6.89 21.63 -7.16
C PHE A 190 7.57 22.79 -7.90
N LYS A 191 8.18 23.70 -7.12
CA LYS A 191 8.92 24.83 -7.71
C LYS A 191 10.10 24.37 -8.55
N MET A 192 10.89 23.41 -8.09
CA MET A 192 12.03 22.86 -8.85
C MET A 192 11.57 22.26 -10.19
N MET A 193 10.49 21.48 -10.20
CA MET A 193 9.94 20.89 -11.43
C MET A 193 9.34 21.95 -12.36
N TYR A 194 8.69 22.97 -11.81
CA TYR A 194 8.15 24.07 -12.58
C TYR A 194 9.27 24.89 -13.25
N ASP A 195 10.30 25.25 -12.49
CA ASP A 195 11.46 26.00 -13.00
C ASP A 195 12.26 25.18 -14.06
N ALA A 196 12.25 23.86 -13.94
CA ALA A 196 12.81 22.93 -14.95
C ALA A 196 11.90 22.80 -16.18
N GLY A 197 10.69 23.40 -16.15
CA GLY A 197 9.72 23.32 -17.22
C GLY A 197 9.06 21.96 -17.38
N LEU A 198 9.13 21.09 -16.34
CA LEU A 198 8.49 19.77 -16.32
C LEU A 198 7.05 19.84 -15.81
N ILE A 199 6.73 20.84 -14.98
CA ILE A 199 5.33 21.13 -14.59
C ILE A 199 4.77 22.22 -15.51
N TYR A 200 3.61 21.95 -16.07
CA TYR A 200 2.88 22.88 -16.90
C TYR A 200 1.39 22.87 -16.58
N ARG A 201 0.67 23.93 -16.97
CA ARG A 201 -0.79 24.01 -16.90
C ARG A 201 -1.36 23.86 -18.32
N GLY A 202 -2.22 22.88 -18.52
CA GLY A 202 -2.75 22.57 -19.86
C GLY A 202 -4.15 21.99 -19.85
N ASN A 203 -4.88 22.21 -20.94
CA ASN A 203 -6.20 21.64 -21.17
C ASN A 203 -6.04 20.28 -21.85
N ARG A 204 -6.45 19.22 -21.17
CA ARG A 204 -6.42 17.83 -21.68
C ARG A 204 -7.61 17.05 -21.15
N ILE A 205 -7.93 15.92 -21.79
CA ILE A 205 -8.91 14.97 -21.26
C ILE A 205 -8.44 14.43 -19.92
N VAL A 206 -9.35 14.43 -18.95
CA VAL A 206 -9.16 13.85 -17.61
C VAL A 206 -10.29 12.88 -17.27
N ASN A 207 -10.03 11.97 -16.37
CA ASN A 207 -11.06 11.14 -15.74
C ASN A 207 -11.81 11.97 -14.70
N TRP A 208 -12.94 12.51 -15.08
CA TRP A 208 -13.77 13.34 -14.20
C TRP A 208 -14.78 12.48 -13.43
N ASP A 209 -14.81 12.62 -12.12
CA ASP A 209 -15.87 12.06 -11.28
C ASP A 209 -16.99 13.07 -11.07
N PRO A 210 -18.15 12.95 -11.77
CA PRO A 210 -19.26 13.91 -11.64
C PRO A 210 -19.89 13.91 -10.24
N LYS A 211 -19.71 12.85 -9.47
CA LYS A 211 -20.24 12.69 -8.12
C LYS A 211 -19.33 13.29 -7.06
N GLY A 212 -18.02 13.09 -7.23
CA GLY A 212 -16.97 13.67 -6.40
C GLY A 212 -16.61 15.10 -6.82
N GLN A 213 -17.01 15.55 -8.01
CA GLN A 213 -16.68 16.86 -8.58
C GLN A 213 -15.18 17.14 -8.58
N THR A 214 -14.40 16.16 -9.05
CA THR A 214 -12.94 16.24 -9.14
C THR A 214 -12.40 15.30 -10.20
N THR A 215 -11.21 15.62 -10.69
CA THR A 215 -10.38 14.70 -11.46
C THR A 215 -9.88 13.58 -10.54
N ILE A 216 -9.83 12.36 -11.06
CA ILE A 216 -9.25 11.21 -10.39
C ILE A 216 -8.14 10.57 -11.24
N SER A 217 -7.22 9.88 -10.60
CA SER A 217 -6.17 9.12 -11.27
C SER A 217 -6.70 7.78 -11.81
N ASP A 218 -5.96 7.16 -12.72
CA ASP A 218 -6.33 5.88 -13.33
C ASP A 218 -6.45 4.74 -12.30
N ASP A 219 -5.68 4.81 -11.21
CA ASP A 219 -5.71 3.87 -10.08
C ASP A 219 -6.97 3.98 -9.19
N GLU A 220 -7.68 5.09 -9.28
CA GLU A 220 -8.94 5.31 -8.57
C GLU A 220 -10.16 4.87 -9.40
N ILE A 221 -9.93 4.27 -10.59
CA ILE A 221 -10.98 3.75 -11.46
C ILE A 221 -11.20 2.27 -11.19
N VAL A 222 -12.46 1.91 -10.96
CA VAL A 222 -12.92 0.52 -10.90
C VAL A 222 -13.70 0.20 -12.15
N TYR A 223 -13.30 -0.86 -12.85
CA TYR A 223 -14.00 -1.35 -14.03
C TYR A 223 -15.04 -2.38 -13.61
N GLU A 224 -16.30 -2.09 -13.92
CA GLU A 224 -17.42 -2.98 -13.64
C GLU A 224 -18.03 -3.50 -14.94
N GLU A 225 -18.06 -4.82 -15.11
CA GLU A 225 -18.77 -5.41 -16.24
C GLU A 225 -20.29 -5.20 -16.04
N ARG A 226 -20.92 -4.44 -16.93
CA ARG A 226 -22.35 -4.15 -16.92
C ARG A 226 -23.00 -4.51 -18.28
N PRO A 227 -24.28 -4.94 -18.27
CA PRO A 227 -25.06 -5.03 -19.50
C PRO A 227 -25.15 -3.67 -20.17
N ALA A 228 -24.94 -3.63 -21.47
CA ALA A 228 -25.04 -2.42 -22.28
C ALA A 228 -25.62 -2.79 -23.65
N LYS A 229 -25.94 -1.77 -24.44
CA LYS A 229 -26.41 -1.92 -25.81
C LYS A 229 -25.44 -1.21 -26.76
N LEU A 230 -25.14 -1.88 -27.85
CA LEU A 230 -24.42 -1.30 -28.99
C LEU A 230 -25.44 -0.89 -30.02
N TYR A 231 -25.45 0.40 -30.37
CA TYR A 231 -26.37 0.97 -31.35
C TYR A 231 -25.64 1.26 -32.64
N THR A 232 -26.13 0.70 -33.76
CA THR A 232 -25.64 0.97 -35.09
C THR A 232 -26.63 1.89 -35.80
N PHE A 233 -26.16 3.01 -36.30
CA PHE A 233 -27.02 4.01 -36.96
C PHE A 233 -26.24 4.89 -37.94
N ARG A 234 -26.96 5.74 -38.71
CA ARG A 234 -26.40 6.81 -39.55
C ARG A 234 -26.79 8.18 -39.01
N TYR A 235 -25.93 9.18 -39.23
CA TYR A 235 -26.27 10.56 -38.80
C TYR A 235 -27.43 11.18 -39.58
N SER A 236 -27.60 10.81 -40.87
CA SER A 236 -28.73 11.19 -41.73
C SER A 236 -28.94 10.09 -42.76
N LYS A 237 -30.04 10.19 -43.53
CA LYS A 237 -30.34 9.26 -44.63
C LYS A 237 -29.31 9.28 -45.76
N ASP A 238 -28.66 10.45 -45.92
CA ASP A 238 -27.65 10.66 -46.98
C ASP A 238 -26.22 10.39 -46.50
N PHE A 239 -26.02 10.16 -45.21
CA PHE A 239 -24.69 9.85 -44.63
C PHE A 239 -24.32 8.39 -44.96
N PRO A 240 -23.19 8.15 -45.69
CA PRO A 240 -22.93 6.83 -46.29
C PRO A 240 -22.41 5.79 -45.29
N ILE A 241 -21.85 6.17 -44.15
CA ILE A 241 -21.12 5.29 -43.24
C ILE A 241 -21.96 5.02 -41.99
N PRO A 242 -22.36 3.78 -41.68
CA PRO A 242 -22.97 3.45 -40.40
C PRO A 242 -21.89 3.46 -39.30
N ILE A 243 -22.22 4.02 -38.16
CA ILE A 243 -21.38 3.98 -36.96
C ILE A 243 -21.99 3.13 -35.86
N ALA A 244 -21.17 2.57 -35.00
CA ALA A 244 -21.63 1.81 -33.84
C ALA A 244 -21.08 2.39 -32.54
N THR A 245 -21.94 2.61 -31.54
CA THR A 245 -21.56 3.16 -30.26
C THR A 245 -22.42 2.68 -29.10
N THR A 246 -21.88 2.62 -27.90
CA THR A 246 -22.64 2.41 -26.66
C THR A 246 -23.15 3.73 -26.06
N ARG A 247 -22.68 4.87 -26.58
CA ARG A 247 -22.97 6.22 -26.07
C ARG A 247 -23.56 7.13 -27.17
N PRO A 248 -24.75 6.83 -27.71
CA PRO A 248 -25.33 7.64 -28.78
C PRO A 248 -25.62 9.09 -28.36
N GLU A 249 -25.75 9.39 -27.07
CA GLU A 249 -25.93 10.73 -26.53
C GLU A 249 -24.73 11.67 -26.78
N THR A 250 -23.50 11.14 -26.91
CA THR A 250 -22.33 11.97 -27.20
C THR A 250 -22.24 12.38 -28.66
N LYS A 251 -22.91 11.64 -29.55
CA LYS A 251 -22.77 11.77 -31.00
C LYS A 251 -23.36 13.09 -31.58
N VAL A 252 -24.06 13.85 -30.75
CA VAL A 252 -24.45 15.26 -31.05
C VAL A 252 -23.23 16.22 -31.08
N GLY A 253 -22.08 15.75 -30.60
CA GLY A 253 -20.81 16.51 -30.60
C GLY A 253 -19.74 15.90 -31.49
N ASP A 254 -20.11 14.99 -32.40
CA ASP A 254 -19.12 14.42 -33.29
C ASP A 254 -18.60 15.44 -34.33
N VAL A 255 -17.29 15.46 -34.45
CA VAL A 255 -16.55 16.31 -35.39
C VAL A 255 -15.93 15.50 -36.54
N GLY A 256 -15.97 14.21 -36.46
CA GLY A 256 -15.42 13.33 -37.48
C GLY A 256 -15.90 11.89 -37.35
N VAL A 257 -15.59 11.11 -38.37
CA VAL A 257 -15.70 9.62 -38.35
C VAL A 257 -14.34 9.05 -38.73
N ALA A 258 -13.77 8.25 -37.84
CA ALA A 258 -12.52 7.55 -38.09
C ALA A 258 -12.77 6.13 -38.62
N VAL A 259 -11.93 5.70 -39.55
CA VAL A 259 -11.93 4.34 -40.14
C VAL A 259 -10.49 3.84 -40.20
N HIS A 260 -10.29 2.53 -40.21
CA HIS A 260 -8.92 1.99 -40.34
C HIS A 260 -8.38 2.24 -41.75
N PRO A 261 -7.10 2.65 -41.96
CA PRO A 261 -6.55 2.97 -43.29
C PRO A 261 -6.57 1.79 -44.26
N ASP A 262 -6.53 0.55 -43.78
CA ASP A 262 -6.58 -0.67 -44.59
C ASP A 262 -8.01 -1.17 -44.83
N ASP A 263 -9.03 -0.51 -44.28
CA ASP A 263 -10.42 -0.92 -44.47
C ASP A 263 -10.96 -0.47 -45.81
N VAL A 264 -11.01 -1.43 -46.73
CA VAL A 264 -11.47 -1.21 -48.11
C VAL A 264 -12.94 -0.74 -48.24
N ARG A 265 -13.76 -0.97 -47.19
CA ARG A 265 -15.18 -0.58 -47.19
C ARG A 265 -15.38 0.94 -47.21
N TYR A 266 -14.43 1.66 -46.61
CA TYR A 266 -14.58 3.08 -46.36
C TYR A 266 -13.53 3.95 -47.07
N LYS A 267 -12.59 3.35 -47.79
CA LYS A 267 -11.47 4.05 -48.44
C LYS A 267 -11.89 5.23 -49.32
N ASP A 268 -13.00 5.10 -50.04
CA ASP A 268 -13.49 6.16 -50.97
C ASP A 268 -14.12 7.34 -50.24
N PHE A 269 -14.38 7.22 -48.96
CA PHE A 269 -14.98 8.29 -48.13
C PHE A 269 -13.93 9.10 -47.35
N VAL A 270 -12.72 8.64 -47.20
CA VAL A 270 -11.65 9.33 -46.48
C VAL A 270 -11.38 10.67 -47.10
N GLY A 271 -11.34 11.74 -46.26
CA GLY A 271 -11.14 13.12 -46.64
C GLY A 271 -12.43 13.84 -47.06
N ARG A 272 -13.59 13.16 -47.16
CA ARG A 272 -14.87 13.79 -47.42
C ARG A 272 -15.47 14.41 -46.15
N GLU A 273 -16.25 15.47 -46.34
CA GLU A 273 -16.95 16.20 -45.28
C GLU A 273 -18.46 16.16 -45.52
N TYR A 274 -19.22 16.08 -44.43
CA TYR A 274 -20.69 15.95 -44.47
C TYR A 274 -21.31 16.83 -43.38
N ASP A 275 -22.39 17.54 -43.74
CA ASP A 275 -23.25 18.25 -42.81
C ASP A 275 -24.47 17.40 -42.48
N ALA A 276 -24.87 17.35 -41.23
CA ALA A 276 -26.07 16.66 -40.78
C ALA A 276 -26.73 17.42 -39.61
N VAL A 277 -28.03 17.17 -39.40
CA VAL A 277 -28.71 17.57 -38.18
C VAL A 277 -29.03 16.30 -37.39
N PHE A 278 -28.32 16.11 -36.26
CA PHE A 278 -28.46 14.92 -35.42
C PHE A 278 -29.14 15.29 -34.09
N CYS A 279 -30.33 14.74 -33.85
CA CYS A 279 -31.15 15.01 -32.67
C CYS A 279 -31.34 16.52 -32.40
N ASP A 280 -31.69 17.28 -33.46
CA ASP A 280 -31.85 18.75 -33.52
C ASP A 280 -30.55 19.58 -33.43
N VAL A 281 -29.40 18.94 -33.35
CA VAL A 281 -28.08 19.62 -33.28
C VAL A 281 -27.40 19.53 -34.66
N PRO A 282 -26.99 20.68 -35.27
CA PRO A 282 -26.20 20.64 -36.48
C PRO A 282 -24.78 20.14 -36.17
N ILE A 283 -24.31 19.21 -36.96
CA ILE A 283 -22.95 18.60 -36.86
C ILE A 283 -22.26 18.64 -38.22
N HIS A 284 -20.94 18.84 -38.18
CA HIS A 284 -20.07 18.78 -39.35
C HIS A 284 -19.06 17.68 -39.17
N ILE A 285 -19.03 16.68 -40.04
CA ILE A 285 -18.27 15.47 -39.91
C ILE A 285 -17.27 15.33 -41.03
N LYS A 286 -15.99 15.21 -40.69
CA LYS A 286 -14.89 14.85 -41.61
C LYS A 286 -14.53 13.35 -41.43
N VAL A 287 -14.43 12.60 -42.55
CA VAL A 287 -13.99 11.24 -42.52
C VAL A 287 -12.46 11.17 -42.56
N VAL A 288 -11.84 10.50 -41.55
CA VAL A 288 -10.39 10.38 -41.41
C VAL A 288 -9.97 8.90 -41.33
N ALA A 289 -8.71 8.63 -41.67
CA ALA A 289 -8.17 7.28 -41.59
C ALA A 289 -7.12 7.21 -40.48
N ASP A 290 -7.38 6.40 -39.43
CA ASP A 290 -6.48 6.27 -38.29
C ASP A 290 -6.29 4.78 -37.89
N LYS A 291 -5.06 4.43 -37.48
CA LYS A 291 -4.67 3.05 -37.11
C LYS A 291 -5.25 2.62 -35.77
N GLU A 292 -5.66 3.56 -34.92
CA GLU A 292 -6.27 3.28 -33.62
C GLU A 292 -7.69 2.69 -33.76
N VAL A 293 -8.30 2.73 -34.96
CA VAL A 293 -9.61 2.15 -35.21
C VAL A 293 -9.51 0.64 -35.42
N ASP A 294 -10.26 -0.13 -34.64
CA ASP A 294 -10.41 -1.58 -34.86
C ASP A 294 -11.46 -1.83 -35.98
N PRO A 295 -11.06 -2.32 -37.19
CA PRO A 295 -11.98 -2.57 -38.25
C PRO A 295 -12.94 -3.75 -38.02
N ALA A 296 -12.69 -4.57 -36.99
CA ALA A 296 -13.53 -5.72 -36.63
C ALA A 296 -14.59 -5.37 -35.56
N PHE A 297 -14.48 -4.23 -34.90
CA PHE A 297 -15.45 -3.83 -33.87
C PHE A 297 -16.62 -3.05 -34.48
N GLY A 298 -17.85 -3.48 -34.19
CA GLY A 298 -19.08 -2.85 -34.67
C GLY A 298 -19.14 -2.76 -36.18
N THR A 299 -19.17 -1.56 -36.72
CA THR A 299 -19.12 -1.28 -38.17
C THR A 299 -17.70 -1.10 -38.72
N GLY A 300 -16.68 -1.02 -37.86
CA GLY A 300 -15.32 -0.62 -38.24
C GLY A 300 -15.18 0.89 -38.48
N ALA A 301 -16.20 1.69 -38.17
CA ALA A 301 -16.21 3.13 -38.24
C ALA A 301 -16.65 3.72 -36.88
N VAL A 302 -15.90 4.68 -36.37
CA VAL A 302 -16.09 5.29 -35.04
C VAL A 302 -16.41 6.78 -35.21
N GLY A 303 -17.52 7.23 -34.62
CA GLY A 303 -17.83 8.65 -34.51
C GLY A 303 -16.95 9.31 -33.45
N LEU A 304 -16.27 10.37 -33.81
CA LEU A 304 -15.29 11.05 -32.94
C LEU A 304 -15.91 12.19 -32.16
N THR A 305 -16.00 12.01 -30.83
CA THR A 305 -16.36 13.06 -29.87
C THR A 305 -15.14 13.39 -28.99
N PRO A 306 -14.16 14.18 -29.44
CA PRO A 306 -12.86 14.35 -28.77
C PRO A 306 -12.98 14.80 -27.31
N ALA A 307 -13.93 15.67 -26.99
CA ALA A 307 -14.13 16.16 -25.63
C ALA A 307 -14.61 15.08 -24.62
N HIS A 308 -15.01 13.87 -25.08
CA HIS A 308 -15.64 12.85 -24.23
C HIS A 308 -15.03 11.45 -24.39
N SER A 309 -13.88 11.35 -25.04
CA SER A 309 -13.14 10.10 -25.23
C SER A 309 -11.65 10.37 -25.40
N GLN A 310 -10.79 9.70 -24.63
CA GLN A 310 -9.34 9.84 -24.73
C GLN A 310 -8.83 9.44 -26.14
N ILE A 311 -9.33 8.32 -26.67
CA ILE A 311 -8.94 7.83 -28.00
C ILE A 311 -9.40 8.80 -29.09
N ASP A 312 -10.63 9.31 -28.99
CA ASP A 312 -11.14 10.28 -29.95
C ASP A 312 -10.33 11.60 -29.91
N TRP A 313 -9.84 11.99 -28.72
CA TRP A 313 -8.96 13.14 -28.54
C TRP A 313 -7.64 12.95 -29.29
N GLU A 314 -6.98 11.80 -29.11
CA GLU A 314 -5.71 11.47 -29.78
C GLU A 314 -5.87 11.41 -31.31
N ILE A 315 -6.94 10.78 -31.80
CA ILE A 315 -7.25 10.75 -33.23
C ILE A 315 -7.50 12.17 -33.75
N ALA A 316 -8.20 13.01 -32.98
CA ALA A 316 -8.45 14.40 -33.34
C ALA A 316 -7.16 15.21 -33.43
N ASP A 317 -6.21 15.01 -32.52
CA ASP A 317 -4.87 15.63 -32.57
C ASP A 317 -4.11 15.21 -33.84
N HIS A 318 -4.12 13.93 -34.21
CA HIS A 318 -3.46 13.41 -35.42
C HIS A 318 -4.01 14.05 -36.72
N HIS A 319 -5.30 14.41 -36.71
CA HIS A 319 -6.01 14.85 -37.90
C HIS A 319 -6.43 16.31 -37.86
N GLU A 320 -5.95 17.10 -36.88
CA GLU A 320 -6.25 18.54 -36.70
C GLU A 320 -7.77 18.82 -36.61
N LEU A 321 -8.53 17.92 -35.94
CA LEU A 321 -9.96 18.13 -35.70
C LEU A 321 -10.19 18.95 -34.42
N SER A 322 -11.38 19.57 -34.31
CA SER A 322 -11.73 20.38 -33.15
C SER A 322 -11.90 19.58 -31.85
N HIS A 323 -11.34 20.10 -30.76
CA HIS A 323 -11.53 19.61 -29.39
C HIS A 323 -12.55 20.42 -28.58
N GLU A 324 -13.14 21.47 -29.17
CA GLU A 324 -13.90 22.46 -28.43
C GLU A 324 -15.39 22.09 -28.25
N VAL A 325 -15.85 21.01 -28.91
CA VAL A 325 -17.27 20.61 -28.87
C VAL A 325 -17.57 19.82 -27.62
N ILE A 326 -17.88 20.50 -26.51
CA ILE A 326 -18.20 19.92 -25.21
C ILE A 326 -19.72 19.77 -25.08
N VAL A 327 -20.22 18.52 -25.03
CA VAL A 327 -21.66 18.22 -24.98
C VAL A 327 -22.13 17.70 -23.63
N ILE A 328 -21.21 17.42 -22.70
CA ILE A 328 -21.51 16.99 -21.32
C ILE A 328 -20.73 17.87 -20.36
N ASN A 329 -21.39 18.37 -19.31
CA ASN A 329 -20.75 19.18 -18.27
C ASN A 329 -20.25 18.31 -17.09
N GLU A 330 -19.61 18.97 -16.11
CA GLU A 330 -19.06 18.37 -14.90
C GLU A 330 -20.08 17.64 -14.00
N TYR A 331 -21.38 17.86 -14.21
CA TYR A 331 -22.47 17.16 -13.50
C TYR A 331 -23.06 15.98 -14.29
N ALA A 332 -22.37 15.53 -15.36
CA ALA A 332 -22.85 14.51 -16.30
C ALA A 332 -24.22 14.87 -16.92
N LYS A 333 -24.41 16.15 -17.28
CA LYS A 333 -25.61 16.65 -17.95
C LYS A 333 -25.24 17.22 -19.32
N MET A 334 -26.15 17.04 -20.27
CA MET A 334 -26.02 17.56 -21.62
C MET A 334 -26.02 19.09 -21.64
N THR A 335 -25.14 19.69 -22.44
CA THR A 335 -25.00 21.14 -22.62
C THR A 335 -25.52 21.66 -23.96
N VAL A 336 -25.83 20.73 -24.87
CA VAL A 336 -26.34 21.12 -26.21
C VAL A 336 -27.75 21.69 -26.14
N PRO A 337 -28.05 22.75 -26.90
CA PRO A 337 -29.37 23.36 -26.90
C PRO A 337 -30.46 22.42 -27.45
N GLY A 338 -31.71 22.66 -27.07
CA GLY A 338 -32.86 21.87 -27.52
C GLY A 338 -33.30 20.79 -26.55
N ARG A 339 -33.82 19.69 -27.09
CA ARG A 339 -34.46 18.63 -26.29
C ARG A 339 -33.56 17.97 -25.29
N LEU A 340 -32.25 17.97 -25.49
CA LEU A 340 -31.28 17.31 -24.64
C LEU A 340 -30.73 18.21 -23.53
N GLU A 341 -30.93 19.52 -23.58
CA GLU A 341 -30.36 20.48 -22.63
C GLU A 341 -30.70 20.15 -21.16
N GLY A 342 -29.68 20.11 -20.33
CA GLY A 342 -29.80 19.84 -18.89
C GLY A 342 -30.17 18.38 -18.51
N LYS A 343 -30.38 17.50 -19.49
CA LYS A 343 -30.69 16.08 -19.27
C LYS A 343 -29.46 15.31 -18.78
N LYS A 344 -29.66 14.33 -17.91
CA LYS A 344 -28.57 13.40 -17.56
C LYS A 344 -28.19 12.57 -18.78
N THR A 345 -26.93 12.15 -18.88
CA THR A 345 -26.42 11.32 -20.00
C THR A 345 -27.27 10.07 -20.25
N THR A 346 -27.72 9.38 -19.19
CA THR A 346 -28.58 8.19 -19.31
C THR A 346 -29.96 8.52 -19.91
N GLU A 347 -30.60 9.61 -19.48
CA GLU A 347 -31.89 10.08 -20.01
C GLU A 347 -31.73 10.55 -21.45
N ALA A 348 -30.66 11.30 -21.77
CA ALA A 348 -30.34 11.76 -23.10
C ALA A 348 -30.12 10.59 -24.06
N ARG A 349 -29.47 9.52 -23.62
CA ARG A 349 -29.29 8.30 -24.42
C ARG A 349 -30.62 7.71 -24.87
N GLU A 350 -31.56 7.53 -23.95
CA GLU A 350 -32.89 7.02 -24.27
C GLU A 350 -33.61 7.94 -25.28
N MET A 351 -33.49 9.27 -25.11
CA MET A 351 -34.11 10.24 -26.02
C MET A 351 -33.48 10.20 -27.41
N VAL A 352 -32.15 10.09 -27.53
CA VAL A 352 -31.45 9.97 -28.81
C VAL A 352 -31.84 8.67 -29.52
N VAL A 353 -31.89 7.56 -28.81
CA VAL A 353 -32.31 6.26 -29.40
C VAL A 353 -33.75 6.33 -29.90
N ALA A 354 -34.68 6.92 -29.12
CA ALA A 354 -36.06 7.11 -29.55
C ALA A 354 -36.16 7.98 -30.81
N TRP A 355 -35.35 9.05 -30.89
CA TRP A 355 -35.27 9.88 -32.07
C TRP A 355 -34.72 9.12 -33.30
N LEU A 356 -33.65 8.35 -33.15
CA LEU A 356 -33.08 7.52 -34.20
C LEU A 356 -34.13 6.53 -34.79
N VAL A 357 -34.93 5.93 -33.91
CA VAL A 357 -36.04 5.05 -34.33
C VAL A 357 -37.10 5.84 -35.12
N SER A 358 -37.49 7.03 -34.64
CA SER A 358 -38.53 7.83 -35.30
C SER A 358 -38.14 8.34 -36.67
N GLU A 359 -36.83 8.64 -36.87
CA GLU A 359 -36.28 9.10 -38.17
C GLU A 359 -35.91 7.94 -39.10
N GLY A 360 -35.97 6.67 -38.60
CA GLY A 360 -35.59 5.47 -39.37
C GLY A 360 -34.09 5.42 -39.63
N LEU A 361 -33.28 5.96 -38.72
CA LEU A 361 -31.82 6.02 -38.79
C LEU A 361 -31.13 4.91 -37.98
N LEU A 362 -31.83 4.30 -37.01
CA LEU A 362 -31.33 3.12 -36.28
C LEU A 362 -31.36 1.89 -37.12
N GLU A 363 -30.18 1.30 -37.41
CA GLU A 363 -30.07 0.09 -38.24
C GLU A 363 -30.07 -1.20 -37.40
N LYS A 364 -29.40 -1.16 -36.20
CA LYS A 364 -29.27 -2.34 -35.35
C LYS A 364 -29.11 -1.96 -33.89
N GLU A 365 -29.62 -2.81 -33.01
CA GLU A 365 -29.40 -2.77 -31.55
C GLU A 365 -28.95 -4.14 -31.08
N GLU A 366 -27.85 -4.22 -30.33
CA GLU A 366 -27.26 -5.48 -29.86
C GLU A 366 -26.99 -5.40 -28.35
N ASP A 367 -27.36 -6.45 -27.62
CA ASP A 367 -26.97 -6.58 -26.23
C ASP A 367 -25.50 -6.99 -26.14
N ILE A 368 -24.74 -6.23 -25.37
CA ILE A 368 -23.32 -6.49 -25.13
C ILE A 368 -23.00 -6.38 -23.64
N LYS A 369 -21.82 -6.84 -23.25
CA LYS A 369 -21.21 -6.55 -21.97
C LYS A 369 -20.16 -5.47 -22.17
N GLN A 370 -20.20 -4.46 -21.32
CA GLN A 370 -19.26 -3.35 -21.35
C GLN A 370 -18.62 -3.16 -19.98
N ASN A 371 -17.32 -2.93 -19.95
CA ASN A 371 -16.62 -2.47 -18.76
C ASN A 371 -16.89 -0.98 -18.59
N VAL A 372 -17.61 -0.62 -17.54
CA VAL A 372 -17.93 0.77 -17.19
C VAL A 372 -16.93 1.24 -16.14
N SER A 373 -16.24 2.36 -16.42
CA SER A 373 -15.34 3.01 -15.49
C SER A 373 -16.13 3.73 -14.42
N THR A 374 -15.86 3.41 -13.15
CA THR A 374 -16.49 4.05 -11.98
C THR A 374 -15.42 4.54 -11.00
N ALA A 375 -15.66 5.65 -10.32
CA ALA A 375 -14.77 6.16 -9.28
C ALA A 375 -14.85 5.27 -8.02
N GLU A 376 -13.72 4.74 -7.57
CA GLU A 376 -13.64 3.83 -6.42
C GLU A 376 -14.29 4.44 -5.16
N ARG A 377 -14.06 5.71 -4.90
CA ARG A 377 -14.49 6.39 -3.67
C ARG A 377 -15.96 6.75 -3.67
N THR A 378 -16.51 7.17 -4.80
CA THR A 378 -17.88 7.70 -4.89
C THR A 378 -18.87 6.73 -5.54
N GLY A 379 -18.36 5.78 -6.36
CA GLY A 379 -19.16 4.93 -7.24
C GLY A 379 -19.84 5.73 -8.37
N GLY A 380 -19.33 6.94 -8.69
CA GLY A 380 -19.76 7.74 -9.84
C GLY A 380 -19.24 7.12 -11.15
N ILE A 381 -20.04 7.16 -12.22
CA ILE A 381 -19.57 6.80 -13.55
C ILE A 381 -18.63 7.92 -14.00
N ILE A 382 -17.45 7.55 -14.46
CA ILE A 382 -16.44 8.49 -14.96
C ILE A 382 -16.89 9.11 -16.29
N GLU A 383 -16.78 10.43 -16.39
CA GLU A 383 -16.96 11.17 -17.64
C GLU A 383 -15.61 11.73 -18.09
N PRO A 384 -15.06 11.30 -19.23
CA PRO A 384 -13.92 11.98 -19.83
C PRO A 384 -14.30 13.42 -20.19
N LEU A 385 -13.57 14.40 -19.64
CA LEU A 385 -13.81 15.83 -19.87
C LEU A 385 -12.51 16.59 -20.11
N PRO A 386 -12.47 17.55 -21.02
CA PRO A 386 -11.35 18.47 -21.11
C PRO A 386 -11.38 19.46 -19.93
N LYS A 387 -10.29 19.49 -19.19
CA LYS A 387 -10.11 20.38 -18.03
C LYS A 387 -8.72 21.01 -18.04
N LEU A 388 -8.66 22.27 -17.64
CA LEU A 388 -7.39 22.94 -17.40
C LEU A 388 -6.81 22.47 -16.09
N GLN A 389 -5.72 21.71 -16.15
CA GLN A 389 -5.09 21.02 -15.03
C GLN A 389 -3.59 21.28 -14.96
N TRP A 390 -2.98 20.95 -13.83
CA TRP A 390 -1.53 20.91 -13.67
C TRP A 390 -1.01 19.49 -13.97
N TRP A 391 0.08 19.43 -14.75
CA TRP A 391 0.65 18.19 -15.28
C TRP A 391 2.15 18.11 -15.04
N ILE A 392 2.68 16.90 -14.86
CA ILE A 392 4.10 16.60 -14.97
C ILE A 392 4.34 15.92 -16.32
N GLU A 393 5.22 16.53 -17.13
CA GLU A 393 5.61 16.04 -18.46
C GLU A 393 6.73 14.99 -18.31
N VAL A 394 6.38 13.72 -18.44
CA VAL A 394 7.31 12.59 -18.16
C VAL A 394 8.25 12.27 -19.33
N ASN A 395 7.91 12.69 -20.54
CA ASN A 395 8.67 12.45 -21.77
C ASN A 395 9.58 13.62 -22.15
N LYS A 396 9.61 14.70 -21.39
CA LYS A 396 10.52 15.81 -21.59
C LYS A 396 11.88 15.55 -20.93
N GLU A 397 12.93 15.96 -21.63
CA GLU A 397 14.28 15.88 -21.10
C GLU A 397 14.44 16.73 -19.83
N VAL A 398 14.97 16.10 -18.77
CA VAL A 398 15.28 16.78 -17.51
C VAL A 398 16.53 17.65 -17.73
N PRO A 399 16.47 18.96 -17.48
CA PRO A 399 17.62 19.85 -17.68
C PRO A 399 18.89 19.35 -16.98
N GLY A 400 19.96 19.28 -17.75
CA GLY A 400 21.28 18.83 -17.27
C GLY A 400 21.44 17.32 -17.06
N ARG A 401 20.40 16.49 -17.36
CA ARG A 401 20.47 15.03 -17.21
C ARG A 401 20.59 14.27 -18.53
N GLY A 402 20.22 14.88 -19.68
CA GLY A 402 20.22 14.22 -20.99
C GLY A 402 19.26 13.04 -21.10
N LYS A 403 18.27 12.96 -20.21
CA LYS A 403 17.28 11.88 -20.09
C LYS A 403 15.94 12.44 -19.65
N THR A 404 14.87 11.79 -20.04
CA THR A 404 13.52 12.06 -19.55
C THR A 404 13.30 11.43 -18.17
N LEU A 405 12.27 11.88 -17.44
CA LEU A 405 11.87 11.24 -16.16
C LEU A 405 11.63 9.74 -16.34
N LYS A 406 10.95 9.38 -17.41
CA LYS A 406 10.65 8.00 -17.80
C LYS A 406 11.93 7.16 -18.00
N GLU A 407 12.91 7.69 -18.71
CA GLU A 407 14.19 7.01 -18.93
C GLU A 407 14.99 6.83 -17.64
N LEU A 408 15.00 7.83 -16.75
CA LEU A 408 15.62 7.72 -15.43
C LEU A 408 14.98 6.59 -14.60
N MET A 409 13.66 6.53 -14.55
CA MET A 409 12.93 5.47 -13.84
C MET A 409 13.23 4.07 -14.39
N LEU A 410 13.32 3.92 -15.71
CA LEU A 410 13.64 2.63 -16.34
C LEU A 410 15.08 2.20 -16.04
N GLU A 411 16.02 3.15 -16.05
CA GLU A 411 17.44 2.86 -15.86
C GLU A 411 17.75 2.34 -14.46
N THR A 412 17.15 2.91 -13.40
CA THR A 412 17.41 2.51 -12.01
C THR A 412 17.15 1.03 -11.76
N VAL A 413 16.08 0.49 -12.36
CA VAL A 413 15.73 -0.92 -12.23
C VAL A 413 16.50 -1.79 -13.23
N ARG A 414 16.69 -1.35 -14.47
CA ARG A 414 17.50 -2.07 -15.49
C ARG A 414 18.96 -2.24 -15.06
N SER A 415 19.55 -1.23 -14.45
CA SER A 415 20.94 -1.26 -13.96
C SER A 415 21.09 -1.98 -12.62
N LYS A 416 20.00 -2.48 -12.04
CA LYS A 416 19.96 -3.16 -10.73
C LYS A 416 20.45 -2.27 -9.56
N GLN A 417 20.35 -0.97 -9.68
CA GLN A 417 20.49 -0.07 -8.53
C GLN A 417 19.32 -0.28 -7.54
N ILE A 418 18.14 -0.60 -8.08
CA ILE A 418 16.96 -1.02 -7.32
C ILE A 418 16.64 -2.47 -7.69
N THR A 419 16.47 -3.32 -6.68
CA THR A 419 16.05 -4.73 -6.84
C THR A 419 14.58 -4.87 -6.43
N ILE A 420 13.79 -5.56 -7.25
CA ILE A 420 12.38 -5.87 -6.97
C ILE A 420 12.26 -7.33 -6.54
N ILE A 421 11.62 -7.60 -5.41
CA ILE A 421 11.35 -8.93 -4.88
C ILE A 421 9.82 -9.13 -4.77
N PRO A 422 9.27 -10.14 -5.45
CA PRO A 422 9.94 -11.05 -6.37
C PRO A 422 10.21 -10.41 -7.75
N ASP A 423 11.21 -10.92 -8.43
CA ASP A 423 11.76 -10.35 -9.67
C ASP A 423 10.79 -10.33 -10.85
N TYR A 424 9.81 -11.21 -10.87
CA TYR A 424 8.82 -11.26 -11.97
C TYR A 424 7.97 -9.98 -12.08
N PHE A 425 7.89 -9.15 -11.03
CA PHE A 425 7.24 -7.83 -11.09
C PHE A 425 8.04 -6.80 -11.88
N GLU A 426 9.31 -7.04 -12.18
CA GLU A 426 10.09 -6.16 -13.06
C GLU A 426 9.43 -6.00 -14.44
N LYS A 427 8.83 -7.09 -14.97
CA LYS A 427 8.11 -7.04 -16.25
C LYS A 427 6.90 -6.11 -16.20
N ALA A 428 6.15 -6.16 -15.10
CA ALA A 428 5.00 -5.28 -14.90
C ALA A 428 5.47 -3.82 -14.74
N TYR A 429 6.53 -3.59 -13.95
CA TYR A 429 7.13 -2.27 -13.76
C TYR A 429 7.57 -1.68 -15.12
N PHE A 430 8.33 -2.41 -15.93
CA PHE A 430 8.79 -1.92 -17.23
C PHE A 430 7.63 -1.62 -18.18
N HIS A 431 6.66 -2.52 -18.26
CA HIS A 431 5.49 -2.31 -19.11
C HIS A 431 4.74 -1.01 -18.75
N TRP A 432 4.52 -0.77 -17.45
CA TRP A 432 3.85 0.44 -16.98
C TRP A 432 4.66 1.71 -17.24
N ILE A 433 5.97 1.69 -16.97
CA ILE A 433 6.80 2.88 -17.16
C ILE A 433 7.00 3.17 -18.66
N GLU A 434 7.16 2.16 -19.51
CA GLU A 434 7.26 2.35 -20.96
C GLU A 434 6.01 2.99 -21.57
N ASN A 435 4.84 2.76 -20.98
CA ASN A 435 3.55 3.35 -21.38
C ASN A 435 3.10 4.51 -20.50
N LEU A 436 3.98 5.06 -19.66
CA LEU A 436 3.63 6.16 -18.77
C LEU A 436 3.30 7.42 -19.57
N HIS A 437 2.13 8.00 -19.31
CA HIS A 437 1.69 9.31 -19.83
C HIS A 437 1.96 10.42 -18.82
N ASP A 438 1.75 11.67 -19.24
CA ASP A 438 1.87 12.82 -18.34
C ASP A 438 0.92 12.67 -17.15
N TRP A 439 1.43 13.01 -15.98
CA TRP A 439 0.70 12.86 -14.73
C TRP A 439 -0.09 14.10 -14.37
N CYS A 440 -1.41 14.00 -14.33
CA CYS A 440 -2.29 15.03 -13.79
C CYS A 440 -2.15 15.13 -12.28
N ILE A 441 -1.62 16.24 -11.78
CA ILE A 441 -1.30 16.43 -10.35
C ILE A 441 -2.29 17.34 -9.61
N SER A 442 -3.28 17.93 -10.24
CA SER A 442 -4.28 18.79 -9.59
C SER A 442 -5.60 18.08 -9.33
N ARG A 443 -6.26 18.43 -8.23
CA ARG A 443 -7.55 17.87 -7.77
C ARG A 443 -8.44 19.01 -7.29
N GLN A 444 -9.74 18.95 -7.60
CA GLN A 444 -10.75 19.96 -7.22
C GLN A 444 -11.40 19.60 -5.87
N ILE A 445 -10.56 19.23 -4.91
CA ILE A 445 -10.93 19.00 -3.50
C ILE A 445 -10.32 20.10 -2.63
N TRP A 446 -10.70 20.14 -1.36
CA TRP A 446 -10.22 21.21 -0.46
C TRP A 446 -9.18 20.74 0.55
N TYR A 447 -9.20 19.46 0.90
CA TYR A 447 -8.28 18.88 1.86
C TYR A 447 -7.03 18.32 1.19
N GLY A 448 -5.86 18.85 1.54
CA GLY A 448 -4.56 18.45 0.99
C GLY A 448 -3.64 19.65 0.74
N HIS A 449 -2.50 19.40 0.11
CA HIS A 449 -1.56 20.44 -0.28
C HIS A 449 -2.16 21.29 -1.40
N ARG A 450 -2.47 22.54 -1.14
CA ARG A 450 -2.88 23.46 -2.22
C ARG A 450 -1.75 23.63 -3.21
N VAL A 451 -2.10 23.69 -4.50
CA VAL A 451 -1.14 23.99 -5.57
C VAL A 451 -0.40 25.27 -5.22
N PRO A 452 0.96 25.24 -5.12
CA PRO A 452 1.73 26.39 -4.63
C PRO A 452 1.99 27.41 -5.75
N VAL A 453 0.88 27.91 -6.32
CA VAL A 453 0.88 28.93 -7.38
C VAL A 453 -0.07 30.05 -6.97
N TRP A 454 0.39 31.29 -7.11
CA TRP A 454 -0.38 32.50 -6.81
C TRP A 454 -0.51 33.37 -8.06
N TYR A 455 -1.64 34.02 -8.19
CA TYR A 455 -1.99 34.88 -9.31
C TYR A 455 -2.28 36.31 -8.83
N ARG A 456 -1.79 37.28 -9.58
CA ARG A 456 -2.15 38.69 -9.42
C ARG A 456 -2.29 39.33 -10.81
N GLY A 457 -3.51 39.34 -11.36
CA GLY A 457 -3.73 39.69 -12.78
C GLY A 457 -3.03 38.68 -13.69
N GLU A 458 -2.08 39.14 -14.50
CA GLU A 458 -1.24 38.27 -15.37
C GLU A 458 0.04 37.75 -14.69
N GLU A 459 0.35 38.26 -13.48
CA GLU A 459 1.54 37.82 -12.75
C GLU A 459 1.31 36.46 -12.09
N ILE A 460 2.32 35.61 -12.16
CA ILE A 460 2.32 34.27 -11.55
C ILE A 460 3.54 34.15 -10.63
N ALA A 461 3.31 33.70 -9.40
CA ALA A 461 4.38 33.30 -8.47
C ALA A 461 4.23 31.84 -8.10
N VAL A 462 5.36 31.10 -8.00
CA VAL A 462 5.38 29.66 -7.75
C VAL A 462 6.33 29.34 -6.57
N GLY A 463 5.89 28.45 -5.70
CA GLY A 463 6.62 27.99 -4.51
C GLY A 463 6.09 28.62 -3.26
N GLU A 464 6.79 29.58 -2.65
CA GLU A 464 6.34 30.24 -1.43
C GLU A 464 5.36 31.38 -1.75
N ALA A 465 4.50 31.71 -0.75
CA ALA A 465 3.55 32.78 -0.87
C ALA A 465 4.27 34.13 -1.11
N PRO A 466 3.95 34.87 -2.18
CA PRO A 466 4.59 36.15 -2.45
C PRO A 466 4.16 37.22 -1.44
N THR A 467 5.03 38.18 -1.21
CA THR A 467 4.72 39.34 -0.34
C THR A 467 3.86 40.37 -1.06
N GLY A 468 3.00 41.08 -0.32
CA GLY A 468 2.13 42.13 -0.82
C GLY A 468 0.67 41.69 -1.02
N GLU A 469 -0.22 42.66 -1.22
CA GLU A 469 -1.65 42.44 -1.37
C GLU A 469 -2.05 42.04 -2.80
N GLY A 470 -3.22 41.41 -2.94
CA GLY A 470 -3.84 41.09 -4.25
C GLY A 470 -3.45 39.75 -4.85
N TRP A 471 -2.62 38.95 -4.17
CA TRP A 471 -2.32 37.60 -4.60
C TRP A 471 -3.41 36.62 -4.18
N THR A 472 -3.84 35.78 -5.11
CA THR A 472 -4.77 34.67 -4.87
C THR A 472 -4.10 33.36 -5.18
N GLN A 473 -4.09 32.43 -4.23
CA GLN A 473 -3.54 31.09 -4.47
C GLN A 473 -4.48 30.25 -5.31
N ASP A 474 -3.93 29.39 -6.16
CA ASP A 474 -4.69 28.37 -6.90
C ASP A 474 -5.65 27.62 -5.97
N GLU A 475 -6.87 27.34 -6.41
CA GLU A 475 -7.92 26.73 -5.59
C GLU A 475 -7.76 25.21 -5.46
N ASP A 476 -7.11 24.59 -6.43
CA ASP A 476 -6.90 23.15 -6.49
C ASP A 476 -5.88 22.68 -5.45
N THR A 477 -5.97 21.41 -5.09
CA THR A 477 -4.97 20.70 -4.28
C THR A 477 -4.16 19.77 -5.16
N LEU A 478 -2.97 19.39 -4.68
CA LEU A 478 -2.15 18.38 -5.33
C LEU A 478 -2.71 16.97 -5.06
N ASP A 479 -2.49 16.08 -6.01
CA ASP A 479 -2.67 14.65 -5.84
C ASP A 479 -1.90 14.15 -4.61
N THR A 480 -2.50 13.29 -3.80
CA THR A 480 -1.85 12.71 -2.60
C THR A 480 -0.53 12.02 -2.94
N TRP A 481 -0.44 11.40 -4.13
CA TRP A 481 0.77 10.73 -4.59
C TRP A 481 1.95 11.70 -4.85
N PHE A 482 1.71 13.00 -4.99
CA PHE A 482 2.79 13.99 -5.09
C PHE A 482 3.56 14.09 -3.77
N SER A 483 2.87 14.27 -2.65
CA SER A 483 3.50 14.33 -1.33
C SER A 483 4.03 12.95 -0.88
N SER A 484 3.26 11.88 -1.12
CA SER A 484 3.66 10.52 -0.79
C SER A 484 4.86 10.04 -1.61
N GLY A 485 5.05 10.59 -2.83
CA GLY A 485 6.25 10.36 -3.66
C GLY A 485 7.55 10.94 -3.11
N LEU A 486 7.47 11.87 -2.15
CA LEU A 486 8.63 12.44 -1.47
C LEU A 486 8.99 11.73 -0.15
N TRP A 487 8.20 10.73 0.24
CA TRP A 487 8.20 10.15 1.58
C TRP A 487 9.55 9.66 2.07
N THR A 488 10.34 9.00 1.21
CA THR A 488 11.64 8.41 1.60
C THR A 488 12.71 9.42 2.00
N PHE A 489 12.60 10.68 1.59
CA PHE A 489 13.58 11.71 1.92
C PHE A 489 12.99 12.89 2.70
N SER A 490 11.72 13.22 2.49
CA SER A 490 11.06 14.27 3.28
C SER A 490 10.94 13.89 4.75
N THR A 491 10.72 12.61 5.07
CA THR A 491 10.70 12.10 6.45
C THR A 491 12.06 12.16 7.14
N LEU A 492 13.13 12.23 6.37
CA LEU A 492 14.50 12.42 6.89
C LEU A 492 14.90 13.90 7.01
N GLY A 493 13.94 14.81 6.78
CA GLY A 493 14.09 16.26 7.01
C GLY A 493 14.45 17.09 5.79
N TRP A 494 14.56 16.48 4.58
CA TRP A 494 14.77 17.27 3.36
C TRP A 494 13.62 18.29 3.15
N PRO A 495 13.87 19.54 2.70
CA PRO A 495 15.05 20.04 1.98
C PRO A 495 16.28 20.40 2.83
N GLU A 496 16.21 20.26 4.14
CA GLU A 496 17.38 20.49 4.99
C GLU A 496 18.34 19.30 4.93
N GLU A 497 19.65 19.59 5.00
CA GLU A 497 20.73 18.60 5.03
C GLU A 497 20.92 18.02 6.44
N THR A 498 19.89 17.37 6.97
CA THR A 498 19.88 16.82 8.32
C THR A 498 20.88 15.67 8.49
N ALA A 499 21.21 15.32 9.73
CA ALA A 499 22.01 14.13 10.04
C ALA A 499 21.30 12.84 9.60
N ASP A 500 19.99 12.77 9.75
CA ASP A 500 19.18 11.62 9.33
C ASP A 500 19.23 11.44 7.82
N PHE A 501 19.04 12.52 7.05
CA PHE A 501 19.10 12.47 5.60
C PHE A 501 20.49 11.96 5.12
N LYS A 502 21.57 12.49 5.67
CA LYS A 502 22.95 12.06 5.32
C LYS A 502 23.26 10.61 5.70
N THR A 503 22.61 10.10 6.75
CA THR A 503 22.87 8.75 7.27
C THR A 503 22.03 7.68 6.61
N TYR A 504 20.72 7.96 6.37
CA TYR A 504 19.72 6.95 6.04
C TYR A 504 19.16 7.04 4.63
N HIS A 505 19.53 8.08 3.84
CA HIS A 505 19.18 8.12 2.42
C HIS A 505 20.31 7.53 1.56
N PRO A 506 20.03 6.68 0.54
CA PRO A 506 18.74 6.03 0.28
C PRO A 506 18.39 4.99 1.32
N THR A 507 17.07 4.77 1.59
CA THR A 507 16.64 3.75 2.53
C THR A 507 17.01 2.34 2.03
N ASN A 508 17.17 1.39 2.96
CA ASN A 508 17.61 0.04 2.57
C ASN A 508 16.50 -0.76 1.89
N LEU A 509 15.28 -0.61 2.38
CA LEU A 509 14.13 -1.36 1.92
C LEU A 509 12.90 -0.48 1.92
N ILE A 510 12.02 -0.69 0.93
CA ILE A 510 10.61 -0.35 0.97
C ILE A 510 9.80 -1.63 0.85
N GLU A 511 8.80 -1.80 1.70
CA GLU A 511 7.91 -2.95 1.72
C GLU A 511 6.48 -2.48 1.51
N THR A 512 5.72 -3.15 0.63
CA THR A 512 4.32 -2.80 0.38
C THR A 512 3.58 -3.90 -0.39
N GLY A 513 2.25 -3.78 -0.50
CA GLY A 513 1.45 -4.59 -1.41
C GLY A 513 1.83 -4.37 -2.88
N TYR A 514 1.80 -5.43 -3.68
CA TYR A 514 2.14 -5.33 -5.10
C TYR A 514 1.18 -4.40 -5.89
N ASP A 515 -0.01 -4.17 -5.39
CA ASP A 515 -1.06 -3.36 -6.01
C ASP A 515 -0.71 -1.87 -6.10
N ILE A 516 0.21 -1.36 -5.24
CA ILE A 516 0.67 0.03 -5.29
C ILE A 516 2.11 0.19 -5.81
N LEU A 517 2.66 -0.84 -6.48
CA LEU A 517 3.97 -0.77 -7.14
C LEU A 517 4.05 0.41 -8.12
N PHE A 518 3.03 0.58 -8.93
CA PHE A 518 2.99 1.64 -9.92
C PHE A 518 2.66 3.00 -9.30
N PHE A 519 1.64 3.06 -8.45
CA PHE A 519 1.10 4.32 -7.94
C PHE A 519 1.99 5.00 -6.92
N TRP A 520 2.61 4.24 -6.02
CA TRP A 520 3.46 4.79 -4.97
C TRP A 520 4.94 4.58 -5.21
N ILE A 521 5.37 3.35 -5.46
CA ILE A 521 6.79 3.02 -5.62
C ILE A 521 7.37 3.73 -6.85
N ALA A 522 6.70 3.66 -7.99
CA ALA A 522 7.16 4.34 -9.20
C ALA A 522 7.22 5.87 -9.03
N ARG A 523 6.25 6.46 -8.30
CA ARG A 523 6.26 7.90 -7.99
C ARG A 523 7.42 8.29 -7.08
N MET A 524 7.77 7.48 -6.08
CA MET A 524 8.96 7.74 -5.25
C MET A 524 10.25 7.70 -6.10
N ILE A 525 10.37 6.77 -7.02
CA ILE A 525 11.53 6.70 -7.94
C ILE A 525 11.59 7.96 -8.80
N LEU A 526 10.47 8.35 -9.44
CA LEU A 526 10.38 9.57 -10.26
C LEU A 526 10.81 10.81 -9.48
N MET A 527 10.20 11.01 -8.31
CA MET A 527 10.40 12.23 -7.51
C MET A 527 11.84 12.30 -6.96
N THR A 528 12.40 11.17 -6.51
CA THR A 528 13.74 11.12 -5.94
C THR A 528 14.81 11.29 -7.02
N GLU A 529 14.66 10.62 -8.16
CA GLU A 529 15.57 10.78 -9.31
C GLU A 529 15.57 12.22 -9.81
N PHE A 530 14.42 12.87 -9.92
CA PHE A 530 14.38 14.28 -10.29
C PHE A 530 15.08 15.16 -9.24
N THR A 531 14.65 15.04 -7.98
CA THR A 531 14.99 16.00 -6.92
C THR A 531 16.44 15.86 -6.47
N LEU A 532 16.92 14.63 -6.29
CA LEU A 532 18.21 14.31 -5.67
C LEU A 532 19.24 13.71 -6.64
N GLY A 533 18.78 13.13 -7.76
CA GLY A 533 19.65 12.42 -8.69
C GLY A 533 20.19 11.11 -8.15
N THR A 534 19.47 10.51 -7.24
CA THR A 534 19.80 9.24 -6.59
C THR A 534 18.54 8.36 -6.49
N ILE A 535 18.73 7.08 -6.15
CA ILE A 535 17.64 6.16 -5.89
C ILE A 535 16.97 6.44 -4.52
N PRO A 536 15.67 6.23 -4.35
CA PRO A 536 14.98 6.38 -3.05
C PRO A 536 15.28 5.25 -2.06
N PHE A 537 15.45 4.04 -2.56
CA PHE A 537 15.65 2.80 -1.79
C PHE A 537 16.42 1.78 -2.63
N LYS A 538 17.07 0.80 -1.95
CA LYS A 538 17.85 -0.24 -2.62
C LYS A 538 17.03 -1.45 -3.02
N THR A 539 16.05 -1.82 -2.21
CA THR A 539 15.22 -3.02 -2.40
C THR A 539 13.74 -2.68 -2.27
N ILE A 540 12.94 -3.22 -3.16
CA ILE A 540 11.47 -3.22 -3.11
C ILE A 540 11.05 -4.64 -2.77
N TYR A 541 10.38 -4.82 -1.62
CA TYR A 541 9.77 -6.09 -1.25
C TYR A 541 8.26 -5.98 -1.40
N LEU A 542 7.67 -6.83 -2.24
CA LEU A 542 6.24 -6.81 -2.53
C LEU A 542 5.56 -8.00 -1.86
N HIS A 543 4.61 -7.74 -0.96
CA HIS A 543 3.72 -8.77 -0.44
C HIS A 543 2.44 -8.90 -1.27
N GLY A 544 1.78 -10.05 -1.18
CA GLY A 544 0.46 -10.27 -1.77
C GLY A 544 -0.68 -9.73 -0.92
N LEU A 545 -1.88 -9.67 -1.46
CA LEU A 545 -3.06 -9.20 -0.73
C LEU A 545 -3.51 -10.24 0.31
N VAL A 546 -3.97 -9.74 1.46
CA VAL A 546 -4.58 -10.58 2.50
C VAL A 546 -6.05 -10.80 2.17
N ARG A 547 -6.43 -12.08 2.04
CA ARG A 547 -7.78 -12.52 1.68
C ARG A 547 -8.43 -13.30 2.83
N ASP A 548 -9.74 -13.39 2.83
CA ASP A 548 -10.46 -14.24 3.79
C ASP A 548 -10.21 -15.74 3.53
N ALA A 549 -10.75 -16.60 4.40
CA ALA A 549 -10.58 -18.04 4.30
C ALA A 549 -11.08 -18.63 2.96
N GLN A 550 -12.01 -17.96 2.27
CA GLN A 550 -12.55 -18.34 0.97
C GLN A 550 -11.77 -17.75 -0.21
N GLY A 551 -10.72 -16.95 0.07
CA GLY A 551 -9.90 -16.30 -0.95
C GLY A 551 -10.51 -15.02 -1.54
N ARG A 552 -11.54 -14.45 -0.91
CA ARG A 552 -12.17 -13.20 -1.34
C ARG A 552 -11.43 -12.00 -0.75
N LYS A 553 -11.41 -10.88 -1.48
CA LYS A 553 -10.89 -9.60 -0.96
C LYS A 553 -11.70 -9.22 0.30
N MET A 554 -11.00 -8.84 1.37
CA MET A 554 -11.66 -8.36 2.58
C MET A 554 -12.22 -6.97 2.37
N SER A 555 -13.47 -6.75 2.77
CA SER A 555 -14.11 -5.44 2.74
C SER A 555 -15.16 -5.29 3.84
N LYS A 556 -15.39 -4.05 4.28
CA LYS A 556 -16.44 -3.75 5.28
C LYS A 556 -17.83 -4.08 4.73
N SER A 557 -18.04 -3.89 3.42
CA SER A 557 -19.33 -4.17 2.76
C SER A 557 -19.68 -5.65 2.70
N LEU A 558 -18.69 -6.54 2.63
CA LEU A 558 -18.89 -8.00 2.64
C LEU A 558 -18.95 -8.57 4.06
N GLY A 559 -18.66 -7.76 5.09
CA GLY A 559 -18.66 -8.22 6.49
C GLY A 559 -17.59 -9.27 6.80
N ASN A 560 -16.58 -9.43 5.94
CA ASN A 560 -15.48 -10.39 6.08
C ASN A 560 -14.16 -9.73 6.51
N ASN A 561 -14.20 -8.46 6.92
CA ASN A 561 -13.04 -7.73 7.37
C ASN A 561 -12.64 -8.17 8.78
N MET A 562 -11.33 -8.40 9.01
CA MET A 562 -10.75 -8.67 10.32
C MET A 562 -9.97 -7.43 10.78
N ASP A 563 -10.33 -6.89 11.95
CA ASP A 563 -9.61 -5.78 12.58
C ASP A 563 -8.40 -6.34 13.35
N PRO A 564 -7.18 -5.82 13.12
CA PRO A 564 -6.00 -6.24 13.87
C PRO A 564 -6.14 -6.13 15.39
N LEU A 565 -6.87 -5.12 15.91
CA LEU A 565 -7.12 -4.98 17.35
C LEU A 565 -7.99 -6.11 17.89
N ASP A 566 -9.05 -6.48 17.17
CA ASP A 566 -9.93 -7.57 17.59
C ASP A 566 -9.20 -8.91 17.57
N VAL A 567 -8.35 -9.13 16.57
CA VAL A 567 -7.51 -10.33 16.46
C VAL A 567 -6.48 -10.39 17.60
N ALA A 568 -5.78 -9.30 17.86
CA ALA A 568 -4.81 -9.20 18.96
C ALA A 568 -5.49 -9.39 20.33
N ALA A 569 -6.65 -8.76 20.54
CA ALA A 569 -7.41 -8.92 21.79
C ALA A 569 -7.86 -10.36 22.03
N LYS A 570 -8.22 -11.11 20.99
CA LYS A 570 -8.72 -12.49 21.09
C LYS A 570 -7.60 -13.54 21.19
N PHE A 571 -6.51 -13.33 20.43
CA PHE A 571 -5.49 -14.34 20.22
C PHE A 571 -4.08 -13.93 20.67
N GLY A 572 -3.82 -12.64 20.84
CA GLY A 572 -2.50 -12.04 21.04
C GLY A 572 -1.87 -11.53 19.73
N ALA A 573 -1.08 -10.48 19.82
CA ALA A 573 -0.38 -9.90 18.69
C ALA A 573 0.66 -10.85 18.08
N ASP A 574 1.40 -11.58 18.90
CA ASP A 574 2.36 -12.58 18.45
C ASP A 574 1.72 -13.66 17.57
N ALA A 575 0.52 -14.13 17.94
CA ALA A 575 -0.21 -15.11 17.16
C ALA A 575 -0.66 -14.55 15.80
N ALA A 576 -1.10 -13.30 15.76
CA ALA A 576 -1.48 -12.61 14.53
C ALA A 576 -0.27 -12.43 13.59
N ARG A 577 0.88 -11.97 14.11
CA ARG A 577 2.13 -11.79 13.37
C ARG A 577 2.60 -13.09 12.72
N MET A 578 2.67 -14.16 13.49
CA MET A 578 3.07 -15.49 12.98
C MET A 578 2.12 -16.01 11.91
N ALA A 579 0.80 -15.85 12.11
CA ALA A 579 -0.20 -16.28 11.14
C ALA A 579 -0.12 -15.52 9.81
N LEU A 580 0.32 -14.27 9.84
CA LEU A 580 0.50 -13.43 8.65
C LEU A 580 1.81 -13.78 7.91
N ILE A 581 2.90 -14.06 8.63
CA ILE A 581 4.21 -14.29 8.03
C ILE A 581 4.35 -15.72 7.48
N VAL A 582 4.01 -16.75 8.27
CA VAL A 582 4.23 -18.15 7.87
C VAL A 582 3.37 -18.53 6.66
N GLY A 583 4.05 -19.04 5.62
CA GLY A 583 3.43 -19.42 4.35
C GLY A 583 3.09 -18.26 3.44
N ASN A 584 3.56 -17.03 3.74
CA ASN A 584 3.34 -15.86 2.91
C ASN A 584 4.54 -15.59 2.01
N THR A 585 4.54 -16.23 0.84
CA THR A 585 5.56 -16.02 -0.19
C THR A 585 5.42 -14.63 -0.83
N PRO A 586 6.52 -13.90 -1.06
CA PRO A 586 6.47 -12.59 -1.71
C PRO A 586 5.65 -12.58 -3.01
N GLY A 587 4.86 -11.54 -3.20
CA GLY A 587 4.01 -11.35 -4.39
C GLY A 587 2.79 -12.26 -4.50
N THR A 588 2.55 -13.14 -3.53
CA THR A 588 1.44 -14.11 -3.58
C THR A 588 0.38 -13.76 -2.53
N ASP A 589 -0.89 -13.76 -2.94
CA ASP A 589 -2.00 -13.51 -2.01
C ASP A 589 -2.05 -14.58 -0.91
N THR A 590 -2.22 -14.13 0.33
CA THR A 590 -2.32 -15.01 1.49
C THR A 590 -3.74 -15.08 2.03
N ARG A 591 -4.13 -16.24 2.55
CA ARG A 591 -5.42 -16.42 3.23
C ARG A 591 -5.22 -16.42 4.73
N ILE A 592 -6.06 -15.66 5.44
CA ILE A 592 -6.10 -15.65 6.88
C ILE A 592 -7.46 -16.10 7.41
N SER A 593 -7.44 -16.81 8.53
CA SER A 593 -8.64 -17.22 9.27
C SER A 593 -8.36 -17.18 10.77
N GLU A 594 -9.40 -17.08 11.57
CA GLU A 594 -9.26 -17.17 13.04
C GLU A 594 -8.63 -18.49 13.48
N ASP A 595 -8.93 -19.60 12.81
CA ASP A 595 -8.34 -20.92 13.13
C ASP A 595 -6.84 -20.93 12.90
N LYS A 596 -6.33 -20.30 11.81
CA LYS A 596 -4.90 -20.14 11.56
C LYS A 596 -4.25 -19.35 12.70
N VAL A 597 -4.82 -18.23 13.09
CA VAL A 597 -4.30 -17.39 14.20
C VAL A 597 -4.33 -18.15 15.53
N LYS A 598 -5.41 -18.88 15.81
CA LYS A 598 -5.56 -19.71 17.02
C LYS A 598 -4.47 -20.79 17.10
N GLY A 599 -4.06 -21.37 15.97
CA GLY A 599 -2.95 -22.31 15.91
C GLY A 599 -1.66 -21.70 16.46
N TYR A 600 -1.33 -20.48 16.10
CA TYR A 600 -0.13 -19.79 16.60
C TYR A 600 -0.26 -19.28 18.04
N LYS A 601 -1.47 -19.02 18.55
CA LYS A 601 -1.69 -18.83 19.99
C LYS A 601 -1.28 -20.10 20.78
N HIS A 602 -1.58 -21.29 20.24
CA HIS A 602 -1.12 -22.53 20.86
C HIS A 602 0.40 -22.70 20.79
N PHE A 603 1.04 -22.19 19.73
CA PHE A 603 2.50 -22.16 19.63
C PHE A 603 3.15 -21.30 20.73
N ALA A 604 2.64 -20.09 20.96
CA ALA A 604 3.11 -19.25 22.07
C ALA A 604 3.00 -19.97 23.43
N ASN A 605 1.89 -20.66 23.68
CA ASN A 605 1.72 -21.48 24.88
C ASN A 605 2.67 -22.69 24.89
N LYS A 606 2.99 -23.30 23.76
CA LYS A 606 3.97 -24.40 23.67
C LYS A 606 5.35 -23.91 24.10
N LEU A 607 5.77 -22.74 23.56
CA LEU A 607 7.04 -22.09 23.93
C LEU A 607 7.10 -21.75 25.42
N TRP A 608 6.00 -21.30 26.00
CA TRP A 608 5.82 -21.03 27.42
C TRP A 608 6.02 -22.31 28.27
N ASN A 609 5.46 -23.43 27.83
CA ASN A 609 5.64 -24.73 28.53
C ASN A 609 7.06 -25.32 28.36
N ILE A 610 7.71 -25.10 27.21
CA ILE A 610 9.14 -25.44 27.01
C ILE A 610 9.97 -24.69 28.04
N THR A 611 9.73 -23.38 28.18
CA THR A 611 10.42 -22.53 29.15
C THR A 611 10.21 -23.02 30.58
N ARG A 612 8.97 -23.34 30.97
CA ARG A 612 8.68 -23.90 32.27
C ARG A 612 9.52 -25.16 32.54
N PHE A 613 9.51 -26.12 31.62
CA PHE A 613 10.27 -27.36 31.77
C PHE A 613 11.77 -27.10 31.90
N ALA A 614 12.33 -26.22 31.09
CA ALA A 614 13.74 -25.86 31.15
C ALA A 614 14.11 -25.24 32.52
N LEU A 615 13.36 -24.23 32.97
CA LEU A 615 13.62 -23.55 34.24
C LEU A 615 13.45 -24.47 35.45
N GLU A 616 12.45 -25.36 35.48
CA GLU A 616 12.24 -26.31 36.55
C GLU A 616 13.41 -27.33 36.69
N ASN A 617 13.97 -27.76 35.56
CA ASN A 617 15.03 -28.77 35.56
C ASN A 617 16.47 -28.23 35.62
N THR A 618 16.62 -26.88 35.49
CA THR A 618 17.95 -26.24 35.53
C THR A 618 18.17 -25.35 36.76
N GLN A 619 17.25 -25.37 37.73
CA GLN A 619 17.40 -24.60 38.95
C GLN A 619 18.66 -24.96 39.71
N GLY A 620 19.53 -23.95 39.93
CA GLY A 620 20.81 -24.15 40.64
C GLY A 620 21.88 -24.91 39.83
N ALA A 621 21.64 -25.16 38.56
CA ALA A 621 22.60 -25.85 37.67
C ALA A 621 23.78 -24.94 37.30
N ASP A 622 24.94 -25.55 37.08
CA ASP A 622 26.08 -24.90 36.43
C ASP A 622 25.82 -24.84 34.89
N LEU A 623 25.38 -23.68 34.41
CA LEU A 623 25.10 -23.47 33.00
C LEU A 623 26.38 -23.41 32.13
N GLY A 624 27.57 -23.35 32.74
CA GLY A 624 28.86 -23.41 32.08
C GLY A 624 29.44 -24.82 32.04
N ALA A 625 28.71 -25.85 32.51
CA ALA A 625 29.18 -27.24 32.50
C ALA A 625 29.58 -27.73 31.11
N PRO A 626 30.68 -28.50 30.98
CA PRO A 626 31.10 -29.07 29.71
C PRO A 626 30.05 -30.01 29.13
N LEU A 627 29.81 -29.90 27.83
CA LEU A 627 28.86 -30.78 27.14
C LEU A 627 29.48 -32.14 26.87
N VAL A 628 28.70 -33.20 27.13
CA VAL A 628 29.01 -34.55 26.63
C VAL A 628 28.84 -34.60 25.11
N ALA A 629 29.47 -35.59 24.46
CA ALA A 629 29.55 -35.68 23.00
C ALA A 629 28.17 -35.57 22.31
N SER A 630 27.16 -36.28 22.81
CA SER A 630 25.79 -36.25 22.25
C SER A 630 25.14 -34.86 22.35
N ASP A 631 25.37 -34.14 23.45
CA ASP A 631 24.83 -32.81 23.65
C ASP A 631 25.58 -31.77 22.82
N ALA A 632 26.89 -31.96 22.63
CA ALA A 632 27.71 -31.14 21.72
C ALA A 632 27.27 -31.31 20.27
N GLU A 633 26.90 -32.53 19.84
CA GLU A 633 26.33 -32.77 18.50
C GLU A 633 25.00 -32.08 18.30
N ILE A 634 24.10 -32.10 19.30
CA ILE A 634 22.82 -31.38 19.26
C ILE A 634 23.06 -29.84 19.10
N LEU A 635 24.02 -29.30 19.86
CA LEU A 635 24.34 -27.88 19.79
C LEU A 635 24.92 -27.50 18.41
N ALA A 636 25.83 -28.33 17.87
CA ALA A 636 26.42 -28.11 16.55
C ALA A 636 25.35 -28.15 15.42
N ALA A 637 24.41 -29.06 15.50
CA ALA A 637 23.27 -29.12 14.57
C ALA A 637 22.40 -27.85 14.69
N PHE A 638 22.15 -27.36 15.90
CA PHE A 638 21.44 -26.11 16.11
C PHE A 638 22.17 -24.89 15.52
N GLU A 639 23.51 -24.81 15.66
CA GLU A 639 24.28 -23.73 15.08
C GLU A 639 24.14 -23.67 13.55
N THR A 640 24.19 -24.86 12.90
CA THR A 640 23.92 -24.95 11.45
C THR A 640 22.53 -24.47 11.11
N PHE A 641 21.52 -24.88 11.84
CA PHE A 641 20.15 -24.44 11.68
C PHE A 641 19.99 -22.92 11.87
N ALA A 642 20.65 -22.34 12.87
CA ALA A 642 20.61 -20.89 13.13
C ALA A 642 21.24 -20.08 11.97
N GLN A 643 22.30 -20.62 11.35
CA GLN A 643 22.91 -20.01 10.15
C GLN A 643 21.95 -20.06 8.95
N GLU A 644 21.22 -21.15 8.74
CA GLU A 644 20.21 -21.26 7.69
C GLU A 644 19.07 -20.25 7.88
N VAL A 645 18.56 -20.12 9.11
CA VAL A 645 17.53 -19.12 9.45
C VAL A 645 18.04 -17.70 9.18
N THR A 646 19.29 -17.43 9.53
CA THR A 646 19.94 -16.14 9.28
C THR A 646 20.03 -15.84 7.77
N SER A 647 20.45 -16.83 6.97
CA SER A 647 20.52 -16.72 5.50
C SER A 647 19.14 -16.46 4.90
N ASP A 648 18.10 -17.15 5.39
CA ASP A 648 16.74 -16.94 4.90
C ASP A 648 16.25 -15.50 5.15
N ILE A 649 16.56 -14.91 6.33
CA ILE A 649 16.20 -13.52 6.62
C ILE A 649 17.01 -12.53 5.75
N GLU A 650 18.32 -12.73 5.58
CA GLU A 650 19.17 -11.86 4.76
C GLU A 650 18.77 -11.90 3.28
N GLU A 651 18.21 -13.01 2.81
CA GLU A 651 17.71 -13.17 1.44
C GLU A 651 16.21 -12.84 1.32
N TYR A 652 15.64 -12.20 2.32
CA TYR A 652 14.23 -11.80 2.36
C TYR A 652 13.21 -12.98 2.29
N ARG A 653 13.63 -14.21 2.64
CA ARG A 653 12.74 -15.37 2.79
C ARG A 653 12.19 -15.45 4.21
N ILE A 654 11.60 -14.36 4.69
CA ILE A 654 11.15 -14.18 6.08
C ILE A 654 10.13 -15.24 6.47
N TYR A 655 9.22 -15.58 5.55
CA TYR A 655 8.20 -16.62 5.73
C TYR A 655 8.83 -18.00 6.02
N LEU A 656 9.92 -18.33 5.32
CA LEU A 656 10.61 -19.60 5.47
C LEU A 656 11.39 -19.67 6.79
N ALA A 657 12.06 -18.58 7.17
CA ALA A 657 12.72 -18.47 8.47
C ALA A 657 11.74 -18.70 9.63
N ALA A 658 10.56 -18.03 9.58
CA ALA A 658 9.52 -18.19 10.58
C ALA A 658 8.97 -19.63 10.65
N GLU A 659 8.76 -20.27 9.50
CA GLU A 659 8.28 -21.66 9.40
C GLU A 659 9.30 -22.65 9.96
N LYS A 660 10.58 -22.52 9.58
CA LYS A 660 11.67 -23.34 10.12
C LYS A 660 11.76 -23.23 11.65
N LEU A 661 11.67 -22.01 12.19
CA LEU A 661 11.71 -21.77 13.64
C LEU A 661 10.51 -22.38 14.37
N TYR A 662 9.31 -22.27 13.78
CA TYR A 662 8.12 -22.93 14.30
C TYR A 662 8.32 -24.44 14.40
N HIS A 663 8.79 -25.07 13.32
CA HIS A 663 9.03 -26.52 13.27
C HIS A 663 10.13 -26.95 14.23
N TYR A 664 11.24 -26.19 14.30
CA TYR A 664 12.31 -26.50 15.25
C TYR A 664 11.83 -26.45 16.70
N ALA A 665 11.18 -25.36 17.11
CA ALA A 665 10.71 -25.21 18.49
C ALA A 665 9.67 -26.27 18.87
N TRP A 666 8.78 -26.63 17.94
CA TRP A 666 7.73 -27.61 18.20
C TRP A 666 8.24 -29.04 18.16
N HIS A 667 8.88 -29.46 17.08
CA HIS A 667 9.21 -30.87 16.86
C HIS A 667 10.59 -31.24 17.37
N GLU A 668 11.60 -30.44 17.13
CA GLU A 668 12.96 -30.75 17.57
C GLU A 668 13.16 -30.45 19.05
N LEU A 669 12.90 -29.22 19.47
CA LEU A 669 13.15 -28.84 20.88
C LEU A 669 12.14 -29.51 21.80
N ALA A 670 10.82 -29.35 21.54
CA ALA A 670 9.82 -29.85 22.50
C ALA A 670 9.56 -31.36 22.40
N ASP A 671 9.31 -31.89 21.19
CA ASP A 671 8.86 -33.27 21.04
C ASP A 671 10.03 -34.28 21.04
N ARG A 672 11.29 -33.85 20.77
CA ARG A 672 12.47 -34.70 20.79
C ARG A 672 13.40 -34.36 21.97
N ILE A 673 14.06 -33.22 21.96
CA ILE A 673 15.15 -32.91 22.91
C ILE A 673 14.64 -32.86 24.37
N LEU A 674 13.46 -32.22 24.62
CA LEU A 674 12.89 -32.23 25.98
C LEU A 674 12.47 -33.63 26.43
N GLU A 675 11.89 -34.44 25.54
CA GLU A 675 11.51 -35.82 25.90
C GLU A 675 12.74 -36.70 26.21
N GLU A 676 13.81 -36.62 25.41
CA GLU A 676 15.09 -37.29 25.66
C GLU A 676 15.78 -36.82 26.94
N SER A 677 15.49 -35.59 27.39
CA SER A 677 16.06 -35.02 28.61
C SER A 677 15.45 -35.62 29.89
N LYS A 678 14.21 -36.09 29.87
CA LYS A 678 13.51 -36.63 31.04
C LYS A 678 14.24 -37.84 31.68
N PRO A 679 14.65 -38.90 30.95
CA PRO A 679 15.41 -40.01 31.54
C PRO A 679 16.79 -39.59 32.04
N ILE A 680 17.45 -38.60 31.41
CA ILE A 680 18.74 -38.09 31.86
C ILE A 680 18.58 -37.37 33.20
N PHE A 681 17.54 -36.57 33.40
CA PHE A 681 17.26 -35.92 34.68
C PHE A 681 16.83 -36.88 35.79
N ALA A 682 16.17 -37.97 35.44
CA ALA A 682 15.81 -39.02 36.38
C ALA A 682 16.98 -39.99 36.71
N GLY A 683 18.02 -40.01 35.89
CA GLY A 683 19.19 -40.86 36.03
C GLY A 683 20.15 -40.41 37.13
N SER A 684 21.17 -41.23 37.40
CA SER A 684 22.22 -41.00 38.41
C SER A 684 23.51 -40.39 37.86
N ASP A 685 23.66 -40.26 36.54
CA ASP A 685 24.83 -39.66 35.90
C ASP A 685 24.83 -38.15 36.06
N ALA A 686 25.64 -37.64 36.98
CA ALA A 686 25.74 -36.23 37.30
C ALA A 686 26.34 -35.41 36.13
N ALA A 687 27.29 -36.00 35.35
CA ALA A 687 27.91 -35.29 34.24
C ALA A 687 26.94 -35.14 33.07
N ALA A 688 26.22 -36.22 32.72
CA ALA A 688 25.19 -36.14 31.68
C ALA A 688 24.05 -35.18 32.07
N ARG A 689 23.66 -35.14 33.34
CA ARG A 689 22.66 -34.21 33.85
C ARG A 689 23.12 -32.75 33.71
N ALA A 690 24.33 -32.43 34.18
CA ALA A 690 24.87 -31.05 34.12
C ALA A 690 25.04 -30.60 32.65
N SER A 691 25.55 -31.46 31.77
CA SER A 691 25.63 -31.22 30.34
C SER A 691 24.27 -30.88 29.72
N ARG A 692 23.25 -31.71 29.96
CA ARG A 692 21.90 -31.51 29.42
C ARG A 692 21.22 -30.27 29.97
N GLN A 693 21.47 -29.89 31.23
CA GLN A 693 20.99 -28.65 31.81
C GLN A 693 21.61 -27.42 31.11
N ALA A 694 22.92 -27.42 30.90
CA ALA A 694 23.63 -26.38 30.17
C ALA A 694 23.14 -26.26 28.70
N LEU A 695 22.99 -27.41 28.03
CA LEU A 695 22.44 -27.46 26.65
C LEU A 695 21.05 -26.86 26.57
N LEU A 696 20.11 -27.28 27.45
CA LEU A 696 18.71 -26.78 27.38
C LEU A 696 18.59 -25.29 27.57
N MET A 697 19.35 -24.73 28.53
CA MET A 697 19.32 -23.25 28.71
C MET A 697 19.94 -22.51 27.54
N THR A 698 21.02 -23.05 26.96
CA THR A 698 21.63 -22.48 25.74
C THR A 698 20.66 -22.51 24.57
N LEU A 699 19.99 -23.63 24.33
CA LEU A 699 19.01 -23.76 23.25
C LEU A 699 17.80 -22.84 23.47
N LEU A 700 17.28 -22.76 24.70
CA LEU A 700 16.16 -21.90 25.04
C LEU A 700 16.50 -20.42 24.75
N ASP A 701 17.64 -19.93 25.27
CA ASP A 701 18.09 -18.54 25.04
C ASP A 701 18.23 -18.25 23.55
N ARG A 702 18.87 -19.15 22.79
CA ARG A 702 19.09 -18.93 21.36
C ARG A 702 17.81 -19.03 20.53
N VAL A 703 16.93 -19.98 20.82
CA VAL A 703 15.64 -20.13 20.13
C VAL A 703 14.75 -18.90 20.34
N ILE A 704 14.67 -18.35 21.55
CA ILE A 704 13.87 -17.15 21.78
C ILE A 704 14.47 -15.92 21.09
N ARG A 705 15.79 -15.82 20.95
CA ARG A 705 16.46 -14.75 20.17
C ARG A 705 16.11 -14.86 18.69
N LEU A 706 16.18 -16.05 18.10
CA LEU A 706 15.80 -16.28 16.70
C LEU A 706 14.31 -16.03 16.45
N LEU A 707 13.44 -16.34 17.40
CA LEU A 707 11.99 -16.12 17.31
C LEU A 707 11.55 -14.67 17.58
N HIS A 708 12.39 -13.88 18.27
CA HIS A 708 12.01 -12.53 18.72
C HIS A 708 11.53 -11.58 17.60
N PRO A 709 12.12 -11.57 16.41
CA PRO A 709 11.62 -10.77 15.31
C PRO A 709 10.15 -11.07 14.93
N PHE A 710 9.73 -12.31 15.09
CA PHE A 710 8.41 -12.79 14.66
C PHE A 710 7.35 -12.73 15.76
N ILE A 711 7.70 -13.12 16.97
CA ILE A 711 6.83 -13.16 18.16
C ILE A 711 7.48 -12.43 19.35
N PRO A 712 7.58 -11.09 19.25
CA PRO A 712 8.41 -10.31 20.15
C PRO A 712 7.95 -10.31 21.62
N PHE A 713 6.66 -10.41 21.89
CA PHE A 713 6.14 -10.27 23.25
C PHE A 713 6.39 -11.49 24.13
N VAL A 714 6.01 -12.66 23.68
CA VAL A 714 6.22 -13.91 24.46
C VAL A 714 7.70 -14.19 24.66
N THR A 715 8.52 -13.90 23.63
CA THR A 715 9.97 -14.12 23.73
C THR A 715 10.64 -13.11 24.66
N GLU A 716 10.23 -11.84 24.67
CA GLU A 716 10.68 -10.86 25.66
C GLU A 716 10.31 -11.30 27.08
N GLU A 717 9.06 -11.72 27.30
CA GLU A 717 8.58 -12.14 28.62
C GLU A 717 9.33 -13.38 29.15
N ILE A 718 9.70 -14.29 28.24
CA ILE A 718 10.57 -15.43 28.59
C ILE A 718 11.98 -14.97 28.90
N TYR A 719 12.56 -14.10 28.07
CA TYR A 719 13.91 -13.56 28.27
C TYR A 719 14.06 -12.87 29.60
N GLN A 720 13.07 -12.07 30.00
CA GLN A 720 13.08 -11.41 31.32
C GLN A 720 13.08 -12.38 32.51
N SER A 721 12.74 -13.64 32.28
CA SER A 721 12.73 -14.70 33.29
C SER A 721 13.98 -15.58 33.30
N LEU A 722 14.87 -15.43 32.33
CA LEU A 722 16.11 -16.19 32.28
C LEU A 722 17.06 -15.79 33.43
N PRO A 723 17.82 -16.75 33.97
CA PRO A 723 18.75 -16.50 35.06
C PRO A 723 19.91 -15.58 34.65
N THR A 724 20.31 -15.64 33.40
CA THR A 724 21.39 -14.79 32.84
C THR A 724 20.88 -14.03 31.61
N LYS A 725 21.25 -12.75 31.52
CA LYS A 725 20.89 -11.88 30.42
C LYS A 725 22.08 -11.00 30.05
N ASP A 726 22.35 -10.83 28.76
CA ASP A 726 23.42 -9.98 28.21
C ASP A 726 22.92 -8.57 27.84
N ALA A 727 21.61 -8.35 27.85
CA ALA A 727 20.98 -7.08 27.53
C ALA A 727 19.75 -6.80 28.41
N LYS A 728 19.36 -5.54 28.50
CA LYS A 728 18.15 -5.11 29.24
C LYS A 728 16.87 -5.66 28.64
N PHE A 729 16.78 -5.69 27.31
CA PHE A 729 15.66 -6.22 26.53
C PHE A 729 16.18 -7.15 25.45
N LEU A 730 15.36 -8.13 25.07
CA LEU A 730 15.70 -9.11 24.02
C LEU A 730 15.89 -8.42 22.65
N MET A 731 15.12 -7.37 22.37
CA MET A 731 15.22 -6.62 21.09
C MET A 731 16.59 -5.97 20.82
N ILE A 732 17.44 -5.83 21.85
CA ILE A 732 18.81 -5.31 21.75
C ILE A 732 19.86 -6.35 22.17
N ALA A 733 19.45 -7.57 22.47
CA ALA A 733 20.36 -8.69 22.72
C ALA A 733 21.02 -9.13 21.39
N LYS A 734 22.22 -9.70 21.47
CA LYS A 734 22.94 -10.12 20.28
C LYS A 734 22.24 -11.27 19.56
N TRP A 735 22.19 -11.19 18.24
CA TRP A 735 21.73 -12.27 17.40
C TRP A 735 22.66 -13.49 17.50
N PRO A 736 22.14 -14.73 17.58
CA PRO A 736 22.97 -15.93 17.62
C PRO A 736 23.89 -16.03 16.40
N GLY A 737 25.18 -16.20 16.61
CA GLY A 737 26.18 -16.29 15.54
C GLY A 737 26.63 -14.94 14.93
N ALA A 738 26.25 -13.79 15.57
CA ALA A 738 26.68 -12.45 15.16
C ALA A 738 28.01 -12.04 15.83
#